data_d1db712e858fc1bdc23cf07cba4cb224
#
_entry.id   d1db712e858fc1bdc23cf07cba4cb224
#
_cell.length_a   1.000
_cell.length_b   1.000
_cell.length_c   1.000
_cell.angle_alpha   90.00
_cell.angle_beta   90.00
_cell.angle_gamma   90.00
#
_symmetry.space_group_name_H-M   'P 1'
#
loop_
_entity.id
_entity.type
_entity.pdbx_description
1 polymer ?
#
loop_
_entity_poly.entity_id
_entity_poly.type
_entity_poly.pdbx_seq_one_letter_code
_entity_poly.pdbx_strand_id
1 'polypeptide(L)'
;MATEYSVEVCRELEEKFRDAEVLRPMRVGRYDAGMELSYAVRQVGGDAVGQVRLKIDRFVGGGFAGQVYRVNVLAVEGDPVAGLEVGGTYAMKILIPPSAFSCLFRNLLYWIGFQGPFQLQVNPSANRAGALWQMLIQRGAAIRFGDERAVVDVYGTFVDEQIGSCGELREWVEGRTWQLEVDDRLDLLRRWAKGTIQDDERLGSPEYRAKRDFMRQFVELLHEMGAPEFARQYEWSTCKSQPNCLKRSDAEGDPAAGLTAVDFRAGLALLPFLPMSPGDFKLIAKGLARGSLVQFDRGDIGKLERFMEAHSGEFADMQGALAELKAAEQIYRDSLPDITHNHVRLLYSGRLWSTIFDSAVTSWKVRGTIGSACEGRLRASRIKTFLFFLIGCVPFLGKALRRCWGREDWRSHYGRMLKSVRYFGQAFRARVAEKAIGWHRAGRIDADRARRLATEPWRFLVHGPVSILPAGLHRFLTDGRFAKEKLAYIFVRPLRLYFNAQAREQWLRDMLAEGQRKHMLSDDDAQTILSQLSEPFIQKYLKSLAVHVCTLPVTQIVSVAVAAIYYFTHPTVPQAERAVVVAGILALFQVIPLSPGSLTRGLYVVYLVIRDRNFKDYNIAVFLGFFKYVGYLAFPIQMTYRYPALARFMAAHWATEAVHIVPVFGEGGALLEHWVFNLFYNWPLTIRRRMQRRSEIRAALRPRYWHAPFCALAAAGVFGLTDYTFFHKASELPALREFWWLVVSVPLLCGALVTLGCGGAALSRRVSAGAVAGVLTALLATAASVAILLVSESTDFKILTLAVWRAFIFTILSVVGAILAELTLPEPKES
;
A
#
# COMPACT_ATOMS: atom_id res chain seq x y z
N MET A 1 8.55 -18.07 9.49
CA MET A 1 7.95 -17.98 10.84
C MET A 1 8.27 -16.61 11.41
N ALA A 2 7.26 -15.86 11.82
CA ALA A 2 7.48 -14.67 12.63
C ALA A 2 8.16 -15.10 13.94
N THR A 3 9.13 -14.35 14.45
CA THR A 3 9.67 -14.58 15.79
C THR A 3 8.54 -14.36 16.77
N GLU A 4 8.30 -15.34 17.58
CA GLU A 4 7.32 -15.25 18.64
C GLU A 4 7.76 -14.15 19.60
N TYR A 5 6.92 -13.15 19.75
CA TYR A 5 7.17 -12.02 20.64
C TYR A 5 6.84 -12.44 22.06
N SER A 6 7.82 -12.36 22.96
CA SER A 6 7.65 -12.67 24.38
C SER A 6 7.62 -11.40 25.23
N VAL A 7 6.46 -11.14 25.84
CA VAL A 7 6.25 -10.06 26.80
C VAL A 7 7.13 -10.26 28.04
N GLU A 8 7.30 -11.51 28.47
CA GLU A 8 8.12 -11.87 29.64
C GLU A 8 9.57 -11.45 29.47
N VAL A 9 10.15 -11.71 28.28
CA VAL A 9 11.53 -11.30 27.96
C VAL A 9 11.67 -9.77 27.98
N CYS A 10 10.68 -9.06 27.49
CA CYS A 10 10.70 -7.59 27.54
C CYS A 10 10.67 -7.08 28.98
N ARG A 11 9.80 -7.65 29.83
CA ARG A 11 9.72 -7.30 31.26
C ARG A 11 11.01 -7.65 32.01
N GLU A 12 11.54 -8.86 31.81
CA GLU A 12 12.81 -9.30 32.39
C GLU A 12 13.93 -8.28 32.12
N LEU A 13 14.05 -7.86 30.84
CA LEU A 13 15.08 -6.92 30.45
C LEU A 13 14.80 -5.50 30.97
N GLU A 14 13.54 -5.06 31.01
CA GLU A 14 13.15 -3.77 31.55
C GLU A 14 13.43 -3.69 33.05
N GLU A 15 13.09 -4.70 33.85
CA GLU A 15 13.36 -4.78 35.28
C GLU A 15 14.86 -4.78 35.57
N LYS A 16 15.60 -5.65 34.91
CA LYS A 16 17.06 -5.75 35.07
C LYS A 16 17.81 -4.42 34.84
N PHE A 17 17.31 -3.55 33.98
CA PHE A 17 17.95 -2.26 33.69
C PHE A 17 17.25 -1.06 34.33
N ARG A 18 16.09 -1.28 34.96
CA ARG A 18 15.42 -0.26 35.79
C ARG A 18 16.16 -0.01 37.08
N ASP A 19 16.69 -1.05 37.67
CA ASP A 19 17.44 -1.01 38.95
C ASP A 19 18.88 -0.50 38.80
N ALA A 20 19.37 -0.40 37.56
CA ALA A 20 20.63 0.29 37.32
C ALA A 20 20.40 1.77 37.65
N GLU A 21 21.22 2.37 38.55
CA GLU A 21 21.20 3.80 38.94
C GLU A 21 21.40 4.79 37.80
N VAL A 22 20.91 4.42 36.60
CA VAL A 22 20.97 5.21 35.37
C VAL A 22 19.67 5.99 35.25
N LEU A 23 19.79 7.29 35.29
CA LEU A 23 18.68 8.25 35.32
C LEU A 23 17.83 8.29 34.06
N ARG A 24 18.05 7.40 33.11
CA ARG A 24 17.35 7.36 31.85
C ARG A 24 16.26 6.29 31.90
N PRO A 25 14.98 6.68 31.99
CA PRO A 25 13.90 5.71 31.85
C PRO A 25 13.95 5.13 30.42
N MET A 26 13.83 3.82 30.31
CA MET A 26 13.62 3.19 29.01
C MET A 26 12.37 3.77 28.36
N ARG A 27 12.52 4.25 27.10
CA ARG A 27 11.39 4.79 26.39
C ARG A 27 10.44 3.67 26.00
N VAL A 28 9.24 3.76 26.49
CA VAL A 28 8.14 2.91 26.04
C VAL A 28 7.77 3.36 24.63
N GLY A 29 7.96 2.51 23.66
CA GLY A 29 7.51 2.75 22.27
C GLY A 29 6.17 2.13 21.98
N ARG A 30 5.78 1.11 22.77
CA ARG A 30 4.52 0.39 22.70
C ARG A 30 4.26 -0.25 24.06
N TYR A 31 3.00 -0.30 24.46
CA TYR A 31 2.57 -0.99 25.66
C TYR A 31 2.35 -2.47 25.41
N ASP A 32 2.64 -3.29 26.41
CA ASP A 32 2.47 -4.73 26.37
C ASP A 32 1.18 -5.14 27.10
N ALA A 33 0.64 -6.29 26.75
CA ALA A 33 -0.54 -6.84 27.41
C ALA A 33 -0.32 -6.98 28.93
N GLY A 34 -1.36 -6.68 29.70
CA GLY A 34 -1.35 -6.73 31.16
C GLY A 34 -0.71 -5.49 31.85
N MET A 35 -0.21 -4.50 31.12
CA MET A 35 0.24 -3.23 31.70
C MET A 35 -0.96 -2.42 32.20
N GLU A 36 -0.80 -1.78 33.36
CA GLU A 36 -1.76 -0.83 33.89
C GLU A 36 -1.26 0.60 33.65
N LEU A 37 -2.18 1.45 33.20
CA LEU A 37 -1.93 2.84 32.86
C LEU A 37 -2.97 3.72 33.56
N SER A 38 -2.59 4.94 33.92
CA SER A 38 -3.52 5.91 34.48
C SER A 38 -3.43 7.23 33.72
N TYR A 39 -4.57 7.77 33.30
CA TYR A 39 -4.65 8.99 32.53
C TYR A 39 -5.72 9.92 33.06
N ALA A 40 -5.43 11.23 33.05
CA ALA A 40 -6.45 12.26 33.14
C ALA A 40 -7.21 12.32 31.81
N VAL A 41 -8.43 11.80 31.79
CA VAL A 41 -9.26 11.72 30.60
C VAL A 41 -10.30 12.84 30.64
N ARG A 42 -10.27 13.74 29.66
CA ARG A 42 -11.27 14.78 29.49
C ARG A 42 -12.40 14.29 28.59
N GLN A 43 -13.62 14.31 29.12
CA GLN A 43 -14.83 13.92 28.36
C GLN A 43 -14.99 14.72 27.08
N VAL A 44 -15.38 14.07 25.97
CA VAL A 44 -15.71 14.74 24.72
C VAL A 44 -17.14 15.32 24.80
N GLY A 45 -17.30 16.60 24.47
CA GLY A 45 -18.58 17.30 24.57
C GLY A 45 -19.01 17.65 26.00
N GLY A 46 -18.07 17.62 26.96
CA GLY A 46 -18.29 17.97 28.34
C GLY A 46 -17.02 18.44 29.04
N ASP A 47 -17.17 18.99 30.27
CA ASP A 47 -16.06 19.55 31.05
C ASP A 47 -15.48 18.57 32.06
N ALA A 48 -16.10 17.38 32.25
CA ALA A 48 -15.63 16.39 33.20
C ALA A 48 -14.22 15.90 32.89
N VAL A 49 -13.41 15.79 33.96
CA VAL A 49 -12.05 15.25 33.91
C VAL A 49 -11.90 14.16 34.96
N GLY A 50 -11.89 12.92 34.53
CA GLY A 50 -11.71 11.75 35.37
C GLY A 50 -10.30 11.18 35.30
N GLN A 51 -9.78 10.67 36.43
CA GLN A 51 -8.59 9.83 36.44
C GLN A 51 -9.02 8.41 36.12
N VAL A 52 -8.69 7.93 34.94
CA VAL A 52 -9.07 6.60 34.46
C VAL A 52 -7.89 5.67 34.50
N ARG A 53 -8.02 4.58 35.28
CA ARG A 53 -7.04 3.49 35.31
C ARG A 53 -7.45 2.39 34.36
N LEU A 54 -6.56 2.05 33.45
CA LEU A 54 -6.78 1.12 32.35
C LEU A 54 -5.80 -0.06 32.44
N LYS A 55 -6.25 -1.24 32.05
CA LYS A 55 -5.39 -2.40 31.82
C LYS A 55 -5.36 -2.72 30.33
N ILE A 56 -4.18 -2.84 29.77
CA ILE A 56 -4.01 -3.29 28.40
C ILE A 56 -4.38 -4.77 28.29
N ASP A 57 -5.41 -5.09 27.51
CA ASP A 57 -5.75 -6.46 27.17
C ASP A 57 -4.81 -6.95 26.06
N ARG A 58 -4.79 -6.25 24.94
CA ARG A 58 -3.90 -6.57 23.82
C ARG A 58 -3.62 -5.38 22.93
N PHE A 59 -2.50 -5.44 22.24
CA PHE A 59 -2.20 -4.57 21.09
C PHE A 59 -2.97 -5.07 19.87
N VAL A 60 -3.82 -4.23 19.30
CA VAL A 60 -4.67 -4.59 18.15
C VAL A 60 -3.92 -4.38 16.85
N GLY A 61 -3.22 -3.26 16.73
CA GLY A 61 -2.47 -2.91 15.55
C GLY A 61 -2.04 -1.47 15.56
N GLY A 62 -1.33 -1.09 14.51
CA GLY A 62 -0.90 0.29 14.35
C GLY A 62 -0.43 0.56 12.94
N GLY A 63 -0.89 1.68 12.43
CA GLY A 63 -0.52 2.21 11.13
C GLY A 63 0.30 3.48 11.24
N PHE A 64 0.29 4.25 10.18
CA PHE A 64 0.97 5.54 10.12
C PHE A 64 0.33 6.60 11.04
N ALA A 65 -0.99 6.52 11.24
CA ALA A 65 -1.76 7.48 12.04
C ALA A 65 -1.63 7.26 13.55
N GLY A 66 -1.42 6.03 14.01
CA GLY A 66 -1.34 5.73 15.42
C GLY A 66 -1.27 4.25 15.74
N GLN A 67 -1.40 3.94 17.03
CA GLN A 67 -1.44 2.59 17.58
C GLN A 67 -2.71 2.39 18.40
N VAL A 68 -3.34 1.23 18.26
CA VAL A 68 -4.62 0.90 18.87
C VAL A 68 -4.46 -0.28 19.82
N TYR A 69 -5.07 -0.16 20.99
CA TYR A 69 -5.11 -1.17 22.04
C TYR A 69 -6.54 -1.49 22.41
N ARG A 70 -6.82 -2.73 22.71
CA ARG A 70 -8.00 -3.11 23.48
C ARG A 70 -7.64 -2.96 24.96
N VAL A 71 -8.47 -2.24 25.70
CA VAL A 71 -8.23 -1.93 27.11
C VAL A 71 -9.47 -2.18 27.96
N ASN A 72 -9.26 -2.53 29.23
CA ASN A 72 -10.33 -2.65 30.21
C ASN A 72 -10.17 -1.53 31.25
N VAL A 73 -11.26 -0.86 31.60
CA VAL A 73 -11.29 0.16 32.65
C VAL A 73 -11.29 -0.53 34.00
N LEU A 74 -10.29 -0.23 34.85
CA LEU A 74 -10.17 -0.76 36.19
C LEU A 74 -10.81 0.14 37.25
N ALA A 75 -10.68 1.45 37.07
CA ALA A 75 -11.24 2.45 37.99
C ALA A 75 -11.41 3.78 37.28
N VAL A 76 -12.39 4.56 37.71
CA VAL A 76 -12.59 5.95 37.36
C VAL A 76 -12.69 6.76 38.63
N GLU A 77 -11.77 7.67 38.90
CA GLU A 77 -11.67 8.51 40.09
C GLU A 77 -11.87 9.99 39.68
N GLY A 78 -12.55 10.77 40.52
CA GLY A 78 -12.91 12.15 40.23
C GLY A 78 -14.24 12.26 39.49
N ASP A 79 -14.31 13.16 38.50
CA ASP A 79 -15.53 13.35 37.72
C ASP A 79 -15.81 12.13 36.83
N PRO A 80 -17.04 11.61 36.81
CA PRO A 80 -17.41 10.51 35.93
C PRO A 80 -17.34 10.97 34.47
N VAL A 81 -16.65 10.18 33.63
CA VAL A 81 -16.60 10.40 32.19
C VAL A 81 -17.74 9.62 31.54
N ALA A 82 -18.67 10.31 30.93
CA ALA A 82 -19.84 9.69 30.32
C ALA A 82 -19.43 8.58 29.31
N GLY A 83 -20.08 7.42 29.41
CA GLY A 83 -19.82 6.26 28.55
C GLY A 83 -18.62 5.41 28.97
N LEU A 84 -17.88 5.77 30.04
CA LEU A 84 -16.82 4.94 30.60
C LEU A 84 -17.30 4.26 31.89
N GLU A 85 -17.35 2.93 31.87
CA GLU A 85 -17.78 2.11 32.97
C GLU A 85 -16.63 1.22 33.48
N VAL A 86 -16.54 1.02 34.79
CA VAL A 86 -15.57 0.09 35.40
C VAL A 86 -15.89 -1.33 34.95
N GLY A 87 -14.87 -2.04 34.49
CA GLY A 87 -15.00 -3.38 33.89
C GLY A 87 -15.33 -3.35 32.39
N GLY A 88 -15.70 -2.20 31.82
CA GLY A 88 -15.97 -2.04 30.40
C GLY A 88 -14.71 -2.19 29.55
N THR A 89 -14.91 -2.63 28.30
CA THR A 89 -13.86 -2.79 27.29
C THR A 89 -13.92 -1.68 26.26
N TYR A 90 -12.77 -1.07 25.98
CA TYR A 90 -12.67 0.11 25.10
C TYR A 90 -11.50 0.00 24.11
N ALA A 91 -11.53 0.82 23.07
CA ALA A 91 -10.41 1.03 22.17
C ALA A 91 -9.62 2.27 22.62
N MET A 92 -8.36 2.07 22.99
CA MET A 92 -7.43 3.17 23.25
C MET A 92 -6.58 3.41 22.03
N LYS A 93 -6.68 4.61 21.45
CA LYS A 93 -5.86 5.01 20.30
C LYS A 93 -4.87 6.08 20.70
N ILE A 94 -3.57 5.79 20.55
CA ILE A 94 -2.49 6.75 20.77
C ILE A 94 -1.98 7.21 19.41
N LEU A 95 -1.89 8.52 19.18
CA LEU A 95 -1.68 9.13 17.87
C LEU A 95 -0.19 9.13 17.42
N ILE A 96 0.52 8.06 17.67
CA ILE A 96 1.91 7.86 17.24
C ILE A 96 2.09 6.47 16.65
N PRO A 97 2.80 6.33 15.51
CA PRO A 97 3.08 5.01 14.95
C PRO A 97 3.89 4.13 15.92
N PRO A 98 3.63 2.82 15.98
CA PRO A 98 4.41 1.91 16.82
C PRO A 98 5.81 1.62 16.23
N SER A 99 5.99 1.79 14.93
CA SER A 99 7.24 1.54 14.22
C SER A 99 8.18 2.73 14.30
N ALA A 100 9.43 2.50 14.70
CA ALA A 100 10.46 3.53 14.72
C ALA A 100 10.72 4.15 13.33
N PHE A 101 10.63 3.35 12.27
CA PHE A 101 10.75 3.82 10.88
C PHE A 101 9.59 4.76 10.52
N SER A 102 8.35 4.34 10.80
CA SER A 102 7.17 5.18 10.54
C SER A 102 7.21 6.48 11.35
N CYS A 103 7.67 6.44 12.60
CA CYS A 103 7.90 7.64 13.40
C CYS A 103 8.96 8.56 12.79
N LEU A 104 10.08 8.00 12.33
CA LEU A 104 11.16 8.77 11.71
C LEU A 104 10.67 9.42 10.42
N PHE A 105 10.02 8.66 9.56
CA PHE A 105 9.49 9.12 8.29
C PHE A 105 8.42 10.20 8.49
N ARG A 106 7.47 9.97 9.38
CA ARG A 106 6.45 10.97 9.74
C ARG A 106 7.06 12.26 10.28
N ASN A 107 8.04 12.14 11.17
CA ASN A 107 8.72 13.31 11.72
C ASN A 107 9.50 14.08 10.65
N LEU A 108 10.10 13.38 9.68
CA LEU A 108 10.80 13.99 8.54
C LEU A 108 9.82 14.78 7.66
N LEU A 109 8.65 14.22 7.35
CA LEU A 109 7.62 14.89 6.56
C LEU A 109 7.13 16.17 7.25
N TYR A 110 6.85 16.10 8.56
CA TYR A 110 6.46 17.29 9.31
C TYR A 110 7.59 18.31 9.42
N TRP A 111 8.84 17.88 9.45
CA TRP A 111 9.98 18.77 9.45
C TRP A 111 10.14 19.49 8.10
N ILE A 112 10.00 18.78 6.98
CA ILE A 112 10.01 19.37 5.63
C ILE A 112 8.90 20.41 5.49
N GLY A 113 7.71 20.14 6.05
CA GLY A 113 6.59 21.09 6.05
C GLY A 113 6.69 22.21 7.09
N PHE A 114 7.82 22.34 7.80
CA PHE A 114 8.00 23.30 8.93
C PHE A 114 6.98 23.16 10.07
N GLN A 115 6.38 21.97 10.20
CA GLN A 115 5.30 21.69 11.15
C GLN A 115 5.76 20.82 12.35
N GLY A 116 7.08 20.73 12.59
CA GLY A 116 7.65 19.82 13.58
C GLY A 116 7.04 19.91 14.99
N PRO A 117 6.92 21.12 15.62
CA PRO A 117 6.32 21.27 16.95
C PRO A 117 4.79 21.18 16.96
N PHE A 118 4.15 21.29 15.80
CA PHE A 118 2.69 21.48 15.67
C PHE A 118 2.00 20.24 15.14
N GLN A 119 2.68 19.10 15.19
CA GLN A 119 2.09 17.83 14.75
C GLN A 119 0.82 17.52 15.56
N LEU A 120 -0.21 17.06 14.88
CA LEU A 120 -1.50 16.67 15.43
C LEU A 120 -1.37 15.82 16.71
N GLN A 121 -0.45 14.86 16.71
CA GLN A 121 -0.21 13.93 17.82
C GLN A 121 0.29 14.56 19.12
N VAL A 122 0.83 15.77 19.06
CA VAL A 122 1.42 16.46 20.23
C VAL A 122 0.71 17.80 20.51
N ASN A 123 -0.33 18.09 19.80
CA ASN A 123 -1.17 19.26 20.00
C ASN A 123 -2.52 18.85 20.61
N PRO A 124 -2.75 19.05 21.93
CA PRO A 124 -3.98 18.67 22.60
C PRO A 124 -5.22 19.34 21.98
N SER A 125 -5.13 20.61 21.54
CA SER A 125 -6.24 21.30 20.89
C SER A 125 -6.63 20.66 19.55
N ALA A 126 -5.64 20.22 18.75
CA ALA A 126 -5.90 19.50 17.52
C ALA A 126 -6.53 18.13 17.78
N ASN A 127 -6.06 17.41 18.82
CA ASN A 127 -6.66 16.15 19.21
C ASN A 127 -8.09 16.34 19.66
N ARG A 128 -8.33 17.36 20.48
CA ARG A 128 -9.66 17.69 20.99
C ARG A 128 -10.63 18.07 19.87
N ALA A 129 -10.22 18.95 18.97
CA ALA A 129 -11.02 19.34 17.80
C ALA A 129 -11.44 18.10 16.96
N GLY A 130 -10.53 17.19 16.72
CA GLY A 130 -10.86 16.00 15.95
C GLY A 130 -11.79 15.02 16.67
N ALA A 131 -11.69 14.89 18.00
CA ALA A 131 -12.63 14.09 18.78
C ALA A 131 -14.04 14.72 18.78
N LEU A 132 -14.13 16.05 18.87
CA LEU A 132 -15.41 16.77 18.77
C LEU A 132 -16.01 16.66 17.36
N TRP A 133 -15.19 16.76 16.30
CA TRP A 133 -15.65 16.49 14.94
C TRP A 133 -16.22 15.06 14.83
N GLN A 134 -15.56 14.06 15.38
CA GLN A 134 -16.05 12.67 15.34
C GLN A 134 -17.41 12.54 16.05
N MET A 135 -17.59 13.17 17.21
CA MET A 135 -18.85 13.15 17.95
C MET A 135 -19.99 13.78 17.14
N LEU A 136 -19.74 14.93 16.50
CA LEU A 136 -20.75 15.61 15.66
C LEU A 136 -21.04 14.81 14.38
N ILE A 137 -20.03 14.19 13.78
CA ILE A 137 -20.18 13.29 12.63
C ILE A 137 -21.01 12.06 13.00
N GLN A 138 -20.79 11.48 14.19
CA GLN A 138 -21.58 10.35 14.70
C GLN A 138 -23.07 10.70 14.75
N ARG A 139 -23.44 11.87 15.30
CA ARG A 139 -24.84 12.34 15.31
C ARG A 139 -25.38 12.55 13.88
N GLY A 140 -24.62 13.15 12.98
CA GLY A 140 -25.00 13.29 11.57
C GLY A 140 -25.18 11.96 10.86
N ALA A 141 -24.34 10.97 11.17
CA ALA A 141 -24.47 9.61 10.65
C ALA A 141 -25.70 8.89 11.20
N ALA A 142 -26.01 9.05 12.49
CA ALA A 142 -27.24 8.53 13.09
C ALA A 142 -28.48 9.03 12.36
N ILE A 143 -28.52 10.32 12.01
CA ILE A 143 -29.62 10.92 11.23
C ILE A 143 -29.67 10.34 9.81
N ARG A 144 -28.51 10.24 9.13
CA ARG A 144 -28.44 9.79 7.73
C ARG A 144 -28.80 8.33 7.54
N PHE A 145 -28.33 7.46 8.45
CA PHE A 145 -28.47 6.02 8.34
C PHE A 145 -29.59 5.43 9.23
N GLY A 146 -30.16 6.21 10.14
CA GLY A 146 -31.11 5.71 11.13
C GLY A 146 -30.50 4.74 12.14
N ASP A 147 -29.18 4.75 12.27
CA ASP A 147 -28.41 3.86 13.17
C ASP A 147 -27.36 4.69 13.94
N GLU A 148 -27.53 4.76 15.27
CA GLU A 148 -26.58 5.48 16.13
C GLU A 148 -25.19 4.84 16.14
N ARG A 149 -25.08 3.57 15.76
CA ARG A 149 -23.85 2.79 15.73
C ARG A 149 -23.13 2.87 14.38
N ALA A 150 -23.64 3.69 13.42
CA ALA A 150 -22.99 3.86 12.11
C ALA A 150 -21.58 4.46 12.22
N VAL A 151 -21.28 5.16 13.30
CA VAL A 151 -19.97 5.69 13.64
C VAL A 151 -19.65 5.36 15.08
N VAL A 152 -18.42 4.92 15.33
CA VAL A 152 -17.93 4.58 16.67
C VAL A 152 -17.93 5.79 17.61
N ASP A 153 -18.35 5.58 18.85
CA ASP A 153 -18.34 6.61 19.89
C ASP A 153 -16.92 6.99 20.32
N VAL A 154 -16.75 8.26 20.70
CA VAL A 154 -15.53 8.77 21.30
C VAL A 154 -15.87 9.40 22.66
N TYR A 155 -15.31 8.79 23.72
CA TYR A 155 -15.67 9.18 25.09
C TYR A 155 -14.76 10.26 25.67
N GLY A 156 -13.46 10.17 25.42
CA GLY A 156 -12.53 11.10 26.02
C GLY A 156 -11.19 11.23 25.30
N THR A 157 -10.49 12.31 25.61
CA THR A 157 -9.14 12.59 25.12
C THR A 157 -8.17 12.68 26.29
N PHE A 158 -6.93 12.25 26.08
CA PHE A 158 -5.89 12.28 27.10
C PHE A 158 -4.51 12.56 26.48
N VAL A 159 -3.53 12.83 27.34
CA VAL A 159 -2.11 12.96 26.97
C VAL A 159 -1.35 11.82 27.60
N ASP A 160 -0.61 11.09 26.79
CA ASP A 160 0.33 10.07 27.23
C ASP A 160 1.73 10.65 27.33
N GLU A 161 2.19 10.92 28.56
CA GLU A 161 3.52 11.50 28.80
C GLU A 161 4.65 10.49 28.60
N GLN A 162 4.39 9.18 28.73
CA GLN A 162 5.42 8.13 28.58
C GLN A 162 5.81 7.95 27.12
N ILE A 163 4.82 7.81 26.24
CA ILE A 163 5.03 7.74 24.79
C ILE A 163 5.25 9.13 24.20
N GLY A 164 4.69 10.15 24.82
CA GLY A 164 4.81 11.55 24.38
C GLY A 164 3.90 11.89 23.22
N SER A 165 2.62 11.55 23.34
CA SER A 165 1.59 11.77 22.34
C SER A 165 0.22 11.97 22.98
N CYS A 166 -0.72 12.57 22.23
CA CYS A 166 -2.12 12.58 22.58
C CYS A 166 -2.78 11.24 22.26
N GLY A 167 -3.87 10.94 22.95
CA GLY A 167 -4.67 9.73 22.74
C GLY A 167 -6.15 9.96 22.93
N GLU A 168 -6.94 8.97 22.57
CA GLU A 168 -8.39 8.94 22.60
C GLU A 168 -8.89 7.60 23.14
N LEU A 169 -9.96 7.65 23.94
CA LEU A 169 -10.73 6.47 24.33
C LEU A 169 -12.03 6.45 23.52
N ARG A 170 -12.28 5.32 22.88
CA ARG A 170 -13.39 5.07 21.98
C ARG A 170 -14.11 3.80 22.30
N GLU A 171 -15.29 3.63 21.76
CA GLU A 171 -16.01 2.36 21.75
C GLU A 171 -15.11 1.24 21.19
N TRP A 172 -15.16 0.09 21.83
CA TRP A 172 -14.61 -1.13 21.27
C TRP A 172 -15.69 -1.84 20.44
N VAL A 173 -15.49 -1.93 19.13
CA VAL A 173 -16.42 -2.63 18.24
C VAL A 173 -16.01 -4.08 18.11
N GLU A 174 -16.85 -4.99 18.61
CA GLU A 174 -16.72 -6.41 18.27
C GLU A 174 -17.25 -6.62 16.86
N GLY A 175 -16.32 -6.84 15.94
CA GLY A 175 -16.65 -6.93 14.54
C GLY A 175 -15.50 -7.47 13.70
N ARG A 176 -15.78 -7.69 12.42
CA ARG A 176 -14.82 -8.21 11.45
C ARG A 176 -14.57 -7.23 10.32
N THR A 177 -13.38 -7.31 9.77
CA THR A 177 -13.05 -6.71 8.50
C THR A 177 -13.68 -7.49 7.35
N TRP A 178 -13.67 -6.91 6.18
CA TRP A 178 -14.33 -7.45 5.00
C TRP A 178 -13.55 -8.60 4.37
N GLN A 179 -14.29 -9.46 3.70
CA GLN A 179 -13.74 -10.37 2.72
C GLN A 179 -13.21 -9.57 1.53
N LEU A 180 -12.19 -10.09 0.87
CA LEU A 180 -11.67 -9.50 -0.34
C LEU A 180 -12.69 -9.64 -1.48
N GLU A 181 -13.22 -8.53 -1.93
CA GLU A 181 -14.19 -8.46 -3.00
C GLU A 181 -13.85 -7.36 -4.00
N VAL A 182 -14.49 -7.42 -5.15
CA VAL A 182 -14.20 -6.58 -6.29
C VAL A 182 -15.07 -5.33 -6.30
N ASP A 183 -14.46 -4.17 -6.47
CA ASP A 183 -15.20 -2.95 -6.82
C ASP A 183 -15.32 -2.83 -8.34
N ASP A 184 -16.49 -3.12 -8.88
CA ASP A 184 -16.81 -3.01 -10.29
C ASP A 184 -16.85 -1.56 -10.83
N ARG A 185 -16.93 -0.55 -9.94
CA ARG A 185 -16.83 0.87 -10.35
C ARG A 185 -15.44 1.27 -10.81
N LEU A 186 -14.41 0.60 -10.32
CA LEU A 186 -13.03 0.87 -10.72
C LEU A 186 -12.59 0.04 -11.94
N ASP A 187 -13.48 -0.77 -12.52
CA ASP A 187 -13.23 -1.41 -13.79
C ASP A 187 -13.20 -0.36 -14.91
N LEU A 188 -11.98 0.00 -15.33
CA LEU A 188 -11.76 0.98 -16.39
C LEU A 188 -12.41 0.57 -17.72
N LEU A 189 -12.53 -0.72 -17.99
CA LEU A 189 -13.15 -1.22 -19.20
C LEU A 189 -14.67 -1.03 -19.16
N ARG A 190 -15.29 -1.12 -18.00
CA ARG A 190 -16.71 -0.83 -17.81
C ARG A 190 -17.03 0.67 -17.89
N ARG A 191 -16.12 1.54 -17.49
CA ARG A 191 -16.29 3.00 -17.65
C ARG A 191 -16.42 3.43 -19.10
N TRP A 192 -15.83 2.69 -20.02
CA TRP A 192 -15.92 2.94 -21.47
C TRP A 192 -17.17 2.30 -22.10
N ALA A 193 -17.80 1.35 -21.44
CA ALA A 193 -19.06 0.80 -21.88
C ALA A 193 -20.21 1.77 -21.51
N LYS A 194 -20.83 2.37 -22.50
CA LYS A 194 -22.05 3.15 -22.34
C LYS A 194 -23.22 2.16 -22.12
N GLY A 195 -23.56 1.88 -20.89
CA GLY A 195 -24.70 1.05 -20.54
C GLY A 195 -24.93 1.00 -19.04
N THR A 196 -26.16 0.88 -18.61
CA THR A 196 -26.54 0.56 -17.23
C THR A 196 -26.13 -0.88 -16.93
N ILE A 197 -25.30 -1.06 -15.92
CA ILE A 197 -24.92 -2.39 -15.42
C ILE A 197 -26.13 -2.94 -14.68
N GLN A 198 -26.64 -4.10 -15.09
CA GLN A 198 -27.70 -4.80 -14.37
C GLN A 198 -27.19 -5.29 -13.02
N ASP A 199 -28.06 -5.35 -12.00
CA ASP A 199 -27.66 -5.72 -10.64
C ASP A 199 -27.06 -7.12 -10.51
N ASP A 200 -27.55 -8.06 -11.32
CA ASP A 200 -27.05 -9.43 -11.42
C ASP A 200 -25.66 -9.54 -12.09
N GLU A 201 -25.26 -8.53 -12.86
CA GLU A 201 -23.91 -8.44 -13.44
C GLU A 201 -22.87 -7.81 -12.50
N ARG A 202 -23.30 -7.28 -11.36
CA ARG A 202 -22.39 -6.65 -10.40
C ARG A 202 -21.55 -7.70 -9.68
N LEU A 203 -20.25 -7.47 -9.66
CA LEU A 203 -19.33 -8.31 -8.91
C LEU A 203 -19.38 -7.94 -7.42
N GLY A 204 -19.17 -8.94 -6.57
CA GLY A 204 -19.18 -8.77 -5.12
C GLY A 204 -20.45 -9.30 -4.45
N SER A 205 -20.31 -9.66 -3.17
CA SER A 205 -21.43 -10.11 -2.34
C SER A 205 -22.42 -8.99 -2.04
N PRO A 206 -23.65 -9.32 -1.61
CA PRO A 206 -24.60 -8.33 -1.14
C PRO A 206 -24.03 -7.47 -0.02
N GLU A 207 -23.28 -8.07 0.89
CA GLU A 207 -22.64 -7.38 2.00
C GLU A 207 -21.58 -6.37 1.52
N TYR A 208 -20.75 -6.74 0.54
CA TYR A 208 -19.78 -5.82 -0.04
C TYR A 208 -20.48 -4.64 -0.73
N ARG A 209 -21.56 -4.89 -1.46
CA ARG A 209 -22.33 -3.81 -2.10
C ARG A 209 -22.95 -2.87 -1.08
N ALA A 210 -23.55 -3.40 -0.01
CA ALA A 210 -24.11 -2.61 1.08
C ALA A 210 -23.04 -1.73 1.75
N LYS A 211 -21.87 -2.29 2.02
CA LYS A 211 -20.76 -1.52 2.55
C LYS A 211 -20.32 -0.39 1.63
N ARG A 212 -20.18 -0.68 0.35
CA ARG A 212 -19.78 0.32 -0.62
C ARG A 212 -20.79 1.47 -0.68
N ASP A 213 -22.08 1.14 -0.64
CA ASP A 213 -23.14 2.14 -0.62
C ASP A 213 -23.14 2.94 0.69
N PHE A 214 -22.92 2.30 1.82
CA PHE A 214 -22.70 2.95 3.11
C PHE A 214 -21.53 3.94 3.03
N MET A 215 -20.37 3.51 2.55
CA MET A 215 -19.20 4.38 2.47
C MET A 215 -19.39 5.55 1.51
N ARG A 216 -20.09 5.35 0.39
CA ARG A 216 -20.42 6.44 -0.53
C ARG A 216 -21.29 7.48 0.13
N GLN A 217 -22.37 7.04 0.78
CA GLN A 217 -23.28 7.94 1.50
C GLN A 217 -22.57 8.62 2.67
N PHE A 218 -21.66 7.91 3.34
CA PHE A 218 -20.87 8.48 4.42
C PHE A 218 -19.91 9.57 3.93
N VAL A 219 -19.24 9.37 2.79
CA VAL A 219 -18.42 10.41 2.15
C VAL A 219 -19.26 11.62 1.76
N GLU A 220 -20.45 11.43 1.21
CA GLU A 220 -21.40 12.51 0.89
C GLU A 220 -21.77 13.30 2.15
N LEU A 221 -22.14 12.62 3.24
CA LEU A 221 -22.45 13.23 4.54
C LEU A 221 -21.26 14.05 5.06
N LEU A 222 -20.04 13.50 5.03
CA LEU A 222 -18.86 14.23 5.49
C LEU A 222 -18.60 15.50 4.69
N HIS A 223 -18.88 15.48 3.39
CA HIS A 223 -18.78 16.67 2.55
C HIS A 223 -19.89 17.70 2.86
N GLU A 224 -21.11 17.24 3.12
CA GLU A 224 -22.25 18.10 3.54
C GLU A 224 -21.96 18.77 4.88
N MET A 225 -21.46 18.00 5.86
CA MET A 225 -21.07 18.50 7.18
C MET A 225 -19.82 19.39 7.18
N GLY A 226 -19.14 19.56 6.04
CA GLY A 226 -17.93 20.37 5.99
C GLY A 226 -16.65 19.66 6.45
N ALA A 227 -16.64 18.33 6.47
CA ALA A 227 -15.52 17.48 6.91
C ALA A 227 -14.84 16.71 5.76
N PRO A 228 -14.48 17.34 4.60
CA PRO A 228 -13.97 16.63 3.45
C PRO A 228 -12.59 16.00 3.69
N GLU A 229 -11.81 16.51 4.64
CA GLU A 229 -10.51 15.93 4.97
C GLU A 229 -10.66 14.61 5.75
N PHE A 230 -11.73 14.43 6.50
CA PHE A 230 -12.06 13.18 7.20
C PHE A 230 -12.63 12.12 6.25
N ALA A 231 -13.18 12.53 5.09
CA ALA A 231 -13.73 11.63 4.08
C ALA A 231 -12.65 10.81 3.35
N ARG A 232 -11.40 11.26 3.37
CA ARG A 232 -10.28 10.71 2.61
C ARG A 232 -10.09 9.20 2.78
N GLN A 233 -10.28 8.68 3.98
CA GLN A 233 -10.12 7.26 4.28
C GLN A 233 -11.27 6.39 3.74
N TYR A 234 -12.38 7.00 3.35
CA TYR A 234 -13.58 6.32 2.88
C TYR A 234 -13.82 6.49 1.38
N GLU A 235 -13.05 7.34 0.69
CA GLU A 235 -13.18 7.59 -0.74
C GLU A 235 -12.70 6.43 -1.61
N TRP A 236 -11.83 5.57 -1.10
CA TRP A 236 -11.33 4.37 -1.77
C TRP A 236 -12.11 3.14 -1.36
N SER A 237 -12.87 2.58 -2.31
CA SER A 237 -13.57 1.30 -2.13
C SER A 237 -12.67 0.15 -2.51
N THR A 238 -11.65 -0.16 -1.73
CA THR A 238 -10.79 -1.30 -2.01
C THR A 238 -11.02 -2.44 -1.04
N CYS A 239 -10.74 -3.64 -1.50
CA CYS A 239 -11.03 -4.86 -0.77
C CYS A 239 -10.31 -5.01 0.56
N LYS A 240 -9.12 -4.43 0.68
CA LYS A 240 -8.30 -4.53 1.90
C LYS A 240 -8.12 -3.21 2.62
N SER A 241 -8.24 -2.09 1.94
CA SER A 241 -8.00 -0.75 2.49
C SER A 241 -9.08 -0.28 3.43
N GLN A 242 -9.99 -1.15 3.84
CA GLN A 242 -11.16 -0.77 4.60
C GLN A 242 -11.23 -1.37 6.00
N PRO A 243 -10.10 -1.37 6.76
CA PRO A 243 -10.16 -1.63 8.19
C PRO A 243 -10.92 -0.51 8.93
N ASN A 244 -11.25 0.59 8.22
CA ASN A 244 -11.90 1.77 8.80
C ASN A 244 -13.43 1.65 8.85
N CYS A 245 -14.02 0.64 8.22
CA CYS A 245 -15.44 0.31 8.35
C CYS A 245 -15.57 -1.17 8.71
N LEU A 246 -16.10 -1.47 9.89
CA LEU A 246 -16.29 -2.83 10.38
C LEU A 246 -17.72 -3.29 10.20
N LYS A 247 -17.90 -4.60 10.11
CA LYS A 247 -19.18 -5.28 10.28
C LYS A 247 -19.28 -5.78 11.70
N ARG A 248 -20.27 -5.32 12.46
CA ARG A 248 -20.50 -5.77 13.84
C ARG A 248 -20.94 -7.23 13.87
N SER A 249 -20.47 -7.98 14.84
CA SER A 249 -20.76 -9.42 14.98
C SER A 249 -22.22 -9.70 15.36
N ASP A 250 -22.89 -8.75 15.98
CA ASP A 250 -24.30 -8.86 16.37
C ASP A 250 -25.29 -8.64 15.21
N ALA A 251 -24.81 -8.22 14.05
CA ALA A 251 -25.62 -7.89 12.87
C ALA A 251 -25.26 -8.71 11.62
N GLU A 252 -24.74 -9.93 11.79
CA GLU A 252 -24.26 -10.75 10.64
C GLU A 252 -25.36 -11.18 9.66
N GLY A 253 -26.60 -11.27 10.11
CA GLY A 253 -27.71 -11.77 9.28
C GLY A 253 -28.21 -10.82 8.20
N ASP A 254 -27.97 -9.51 8.33
CA ASP A 254 -28.39 -8.49 7.35
C ASP A 254 -27.15 -7.84 6.71
N PRO A 255 -26.97 -7.93 5.40
CA PRO A 255 -25.85 -7.31 4.71
C PRO A 255 -25.64 -5.82 5.00
N ALA A 256 -26.71 -5.06 5.17
CA ALA A 256 -26.67 -3.61 5.35
C ALA A 256 -26.57 -3.17 6.82
N ALA A 257 -26.97 -4.00 7.77
CA ALA A 257 -26.96 -3.65 9.18
C ALA A 257 -25.58 -3.74 9.83
N GLY A 258 -25.35 -2.99 10.91
CA GLY A 258 -24.14 -3.06 11.74
C GLY A 258 -22.84 -2.63 11.03
N LEU A 259 -22.94 -1.80 10.00
CA LEU A 259 -21.79 -1.16 9.35
C LEU A 259 -21.34 0.03 10.19
N THR A 260 -20.11 0.01 10.67
CA THR A 260 -19.59 1.03 11.59
C THR A 260 -18.28 1.60 11.10
N ALA A 261 -18.22 2.92 10.93
CA ALA A 261 -16.99 3.64 10.63
C ALA A 261 -16.17 3.87 11.91
N VAL A 262 -14.88 3.49 11.91
CA VAL A 262 -14.04 3.43 13.12
C VAL A 262 -12.83 4.35 13.13
N ASP A 263 -12.32 4.81 12.01
CA ASP A 263 -11.13 5.69 11.97
C ASP A 263 -11.36 6.95 11.13
N PHE A 264 -11.21 8.10 11.78
CA PHE A 264 -11.41 9.43 11.20
C PHE A 264 -10.14 10.25 11.08
N ARG A 265 -9.00 9.71 11.56
CA ARG A 265 -7.74 10.44 11.49
C ARG A 265 -7.02 10.12 10.20
N ALA A 266 -7.28 10.89 9.17
CA ALA A 266 -6.65 10.70 7.87
C ALA A 266 -5.15 11.01 7.86
N GLY A 267 -4.64 11.78 8.81
CA GLY A 267 -3.22 12.08 8.91
C GLY A 267 -2.75 13.08 7.86
N LEU A 268 -1.62 12.82 7.24
CA LEU A 268 -0.85 13.75 6.46
C LEU A 268 -0.99 13.52 4.95
N ALA A 269 -1.40 14.52 4.17
CA ALA A 269 -1.21 14.55 2.72
C ALA A 269 -0.02 15.46 2.40
N LEU A 270 0.94 14.96 1.67
CA LEU A 270 2.15 15.69 1.30
C LEU A 270 2.42 15.60 -0.20
N LEU A 271 2.70 16.71 -0.82
CA LEU A 271 3.18 16.78 -2.19
C LEU A 271 4.64 16.37 -2.32
N PRO A 272 5.01 15.76 -3.46
CA PRO A 272 4.20 15.11 -4.51
C PRO A 272 3.94 13.64 -4.25
N PHE A 273 4.28 13.14 -3.07
CA PHE A 273 4.59 11.73 -2.84
C PHE A 273 3.48 10.90 -2.21
N LEU A 274 2.40 11.50 -1.71
CA LEU A 274 1.41 10.77 -0.94
C LEU A 274 -0.04 11.24 -1.16
N PRO A 275 -0.58 11.22 -2.39
CA PRO A 275 -2.02 11.17 -2.49
C PRO A 275 -2.49 9.81 -1.96
N MET A 276 -3.28 9.82 -0.90
CA MET A 276 -3.79 8.61 -0.25
C MET A 276 -5.21 8.29 -0.70
N SER A 277 -5.90 9.28 -1.30
CA SER A 277 -7.26 9.18 -1.79
C SER A 277 -7.49 10.09 -2.99
N PRO A 278 -8.57 9.91 -3.77
CA PRO A 278 -8.94 10.85 -4.85
C PRO A 278 -9.10 12.28 -4.37
N GLY A 279 -9.64 12.48 -3.16
CA GLY A 279 -9.80 13.79 -2.54
C GLY A 279 -8.47 14.49 -2.27
N ASP A 280 -7.42 13.73 -1.99
CA ASP A 280 -6.09 14.27 -1.72
C ASP A 280 -5.49 15.03 -2.90
N PHE A 281 -5.72 14.59 -4.12
CA PHE A 281 -5.29 15.33 -5.31
C PHE A 281 -5.88 16.74 -5.33
N LYS A 282 -7.16 16.89 -4.97
CA LYS A 282 -7.83 18.18 -4.87
C LYS A 282 -7.27 19.01 -3.71
N LEU A 283 -7.06 18.40 -2.55
CA LEU A 283 -6.49 19.06 -1.37
C LEU A 283 -5.04 19.49 -1.62
N ILE A 284 -4.25 18.65 -2.24
CA ILE A 284 -2.87 18.93 -2.64
C ILE A 284 -2.83 20.09 -3.62
N ALA A 285 -3.67 20.08 -4.66
CA ALA A 285 -3.75 21.16 -5.63
C ALA A 285 -4.15 22.50 -4.98
N LYS A 286 -5.16 22.47 -4.08
CA LYS A 286 -5.55 23.65 -3.30
C LYS A 286 -4.45 24.10 -2.36
N GLY A 287 -3.71 23.17 -1.74
CA GLY A 287 -2.58 23.46 -0.89
C GLY A 287 -1.46 24.17 -1.65
N LEU A 288 -1.09 23.67 -2.83
CA LEU A 288 -0.11 24.32 -3.70
C LEU A 288 -0.53 25.71 -4.10
N ALA A 289 -1.77 25.89 -4.55
CA ALA A 289 -2.27 27.20 -4.92
C ALA A 289 -2.21 28.22 -3.77
N ARG A 290 -2.23 27.73 -2.52
CA ARG A 290 -2.12 28.52 -1.30
C ARG A 290 -0.71 28.60 -0.71
N GLY A 291 0.26 27.90 -1.28
CA GLY A 291 1.64 27.84 -0.78
C GLY A 291 1.83 26.90 0.41
N SER A 292 0.96 25.91 0.63
CA SER A 292 1.09 24.89 1.67
C SER A 292 1.48 23.54 1.09
N LEU A 293 2.49 22.91 1.68
CA LEU A 293 2.95 21.58 1.30
C LEU A 293 2.30 20.46 2.11
N VAL A 294 1.68 20.79 3.24
CA VAL A 294 1.14 19.83 4.21
C VAL A 294 -0.33 20.15 4.49
N GLN A 295 -1.16 19.13 4.41
CA GLN A 295 -2.59 19.22 4.75
C GLN A 295 -2.85 18.45 6.05
N PHE A 296 -3.80 18.94 6.85
CA PHE A 296 -4.18 18.37 8.14
C PHE A 296 -5.68 18.09 8.19
N ASP A 297 -6.09 17.27 9.15
CA ASP A 297 -7.50 17.01 9.42
C ASP A 297 -8.20 18.28 9.91
N ARG A 298 -8.87 18.94 9.00
CA ARG A 298 -9.64 20.19 9.26
C ARG A 298 -11.02 20.10 8.65
N GLY A 299 -11.94 20.87 9.25
CA GLY A 299 -13.29 21.00 8.74
C GLY A 299 -13.66 22.45 8.42
N ASP A 300 -14.77 22.62 7.73
CA ASP A 300 -15.44 23.88 7.48
C ASP A 300 -16.58 24.05 8.50
N ILE A 301 -16.29 24.77 9.59
CA ILE A 301 -17.25 24.97 10.66
C ILE A 301 -18.52 25.70 10.17
N GLY A 302 -18.41 26.63 9.21
CA GLY A 302 -19.56 27.30 8.66
C GLY A 302 -20.51 26.37 7.87
N LYS A 303 -20.00 25.32 7.26
CA LYS A 303 -20.85 24.28 6.69
C LYS A 303 -21.46 23.38 7.76
N LEU A 304 -20.69 23.05 8.80
CA LEU A 304 -21.21 22.31 9.95
C LEU A 304 -22.35 23.04 10.62
N GLU A 305 -22.22 24.34 10.86
CA GLU A 305 -23.29 25.17 11.44
C GLU A 305 -24.57 25.10 10.61
N ARG A 306 -24.47 25.31 9.29
CA ARG A 306 -25.65 25.22 8.40
C ARG A 306 -26.30 23.85 8.41
N PHE A 307 -25.46 22.78 8.49
CA PHE A 307 -25.97 21.41 8.61
C PHE A 307 -26.70 21.19 9.93
N MET A 308 -26.15 21.69 11.05
CA MET A 308 -26.76 21.61 12.37
C MET A 308 -28.04 22.48 12.47
N GLU A 309 -28.07 23.64 11.82
CA GLU A 309 -29.26 24.47 11.71
C GLU A 309 -30.39 23.77 10.94
N ALA A 310 -30.04 23.08 9.83
CA ALA A 310 -31.02 22.31 9.07
C ALA A 310 -31.57 21.10 9.85
N HIS A 311 -30.84 20.61 10.85
CA HIS A 311 -31.24 19.50 11.74
C HIS A 311 -31.28 19.95 13.21
N SER A 312 -31.84 21.13 13.45
CA SER A 312 -31.77 21.81 14.76
C SER A 312 -32.39 21.03 15.92
N GLY A 313 -33.41 20.20 15.65
CA GLY A 313 -34.00 19.31 16.65
C GLY A 313 -33.01 18.27 17.19
N GLU A 314 -32.31 17.61 16.27
CA GLU A 314 -31.40 16.50 16.57
C GLU A 314 -30.05 16.98 17.16
N PHE A 315 -29.67 18.23 16.94
CA PHE A 315 -28.45 18.85 17.45
C PHE A 315 -28.66 19.86 18.59
N ALA A 316 -29.85 19.92 19.18
CA ALA A 316 -30.16 20.88 20.23
C ALA A 316 -29.24 20.79 21.46
N ASP A 317 -28.90 19.56 21.86
CA ASP A 317 -28.02 19.22 22.97
C ASP A 317 -26.52 19.41 22.68
N MET A 318 -26.15 19.63 21.43
CA MET A 318 -24.74 19.66 20.99
C MET A 318 -24.19 21.07 20.75
N GLN A 319 -24.89 22.10 21.10
CA GLN A 319 -24.43 23.48 20.93
C GLN A 319 -23.18 23.80 21.76
N GLY A 320 -23.06 23.21 22.96
CA GLY A 320 -21.85 23.27 23.78
C GLY A 320 -20.64 22.64 23.11
N ALA A 321 -20.82 21.48 22.49
CA ALA A 321 -19.77 20.78 21.76
C ALA A 321 -19.33 21.58 20.51
N LEU A 322 -20.26 22.21 19.80
CA LEU A 322 -19.92 23.09 18.68
C LEU A 322 -19.11 24.32 19.13
N ALA A 323 -19.47 24.94 20.25
CA ALA A 323 -18.73 26.07 20.81
C ALA A 323 -17.32 25.67 21.23
N GLU A 324 -17.15 24.50 21.86
CA GLU A 324 -15.85 23.93 22.21
C GLU A 324 -15.03 23.59 20.95
N LEU A 325 -15.65 23.01 19.92
CA LEU A 325 -15.01 22.72 18.65
C LEU A 325 -14.46 23.99 18.00
N LYS A 326 -15.27 25.07 17.94
CA LYS A 326 -14.82 26.36 17.41
C LYS A 326 -13.58 26.86 18.14
N ALA A 327 -13.59 26.81 19.48
CA ALA A 327 -12.47 27.28 20.29
C ALA A 327 -11.21 26.40 20.06
N ALA A 328 -11.36 25.07 20.09
CA ALA A 328 -10.24 24.13 19.91
C ALA A 328 -9.66 24.21 18.49
N GLU A 329 -10.49 24.28 17.47
CA GLU A 329 -10.05 24.39 16.07
C GLU A 329 -9.41 25.74 15.79
N GLN A 330 -9.92 26.84 16.38
CA GLN A 330 -9.31 28.15 16.25
C GLN A 330 -7.88 28.17 16.87
N ILE A 331 -7.73 27.62 18.08
CA ILE A 331 -6.40 27.48 18.71
C ILE A 331 -5.47 26.63 17.83
N TYR A 332 -5.96 25.53 17.29
CA TYR A 332 -5.19 24.65 16.40
C TYR A 332 -4.74 25.40 15.15
N ARG A 333 -5.64 26.09 14.47
CA ARG A 333 -5.35 26.87 13.26
C ARG A 333 -4.40 28.03 13.55
N ASP A 334 -4.63 28.77 14.60
CA ASP A 334 -3.75 29.89 14.98
C ASP A 334 -2.39 29.42 15.51
N SER A 335 -2.27 28.18 15.97
CA SER A 335 -0.98 27.60 16.39
C SER A 335 -0.06 27.21 15.24
N LEU A 336 -0.58 27.05 14.02
CA LEU A 336 0.20 26.62 12.88
C LEU A 336 0.89 27.82 12.23
N PRO A 337 2.22 27.76 12.02
CA PRO A 337 2.93 28.72 11.18
C PRO A 337 2.64 28.45 9.69
N ASP A 338 1.39 28.30 9.34
CA ASP A 338 0.92 27.92 8.02
C ASP A 338 0.69 29.18 7.19
N ILE A 339 1.48 29.32 6.14
CA ILE A 339 1.37 30.45 5.19
C ILE A 339 -0.02 30.51 4.56
N THR A 340 -0.69 29.36 4.36
CA THR A 340 -2.01 29.32 3.72
C THR A 340 -3.14 29.87 4.54
N HIS A 341 -3.02 29.77 5.87
CA HIS A 341 -4.08 30.22 6.79
C HIS A 341 -3.76 31.58 7.40
N ASN A 342 -2.50 31.82 7.72
CA ASN A 342 -2.07 32.97 8.50
C ASN A 342 -1.09 33.90 7.77
N HIS A 343 -0.87 33.71 6.47
CA HIS A 343 0.22 34.30 5.68
C HIS A 343 0.42 35.82 5.88
N VAL A 344 -0.64 36.61 5.83
CA VAL A 344 -0.53 38.07 6.04
C VAL A 344 -0.43 38.41 7.53
N ARG A 345 -1.19 37.69 8.37
CA ARG A 345 -1.23 37.92 9.83
C ARG A 345 0.10 37.62 10.51
N LEU A 346 0.89 36.67 9.98
CA LEU A 346 2.23 36.39 10.50
C LEU A 346 3.17 37.60 10.46
N LEU A 347 2.92 38.57 9.57
CA LEU A 347 3.78 39.77 9.46
C LEU A 347 3.52 40.77 10.57
N TYR A 348 2.31 40.86 11.13
CA TYR A 348 1.96 41.92 12.07
C TYR A 348 1.26 41.49 13.36
N SER A 349 0.78 40.24 13.45
CA SER A 349 -0.02 39.83 14.62
C SER A 349 0.85 39.22 15.73
N GLY A 350 1.17 40.02 16.73
CA GLY A 350 1.88 39.53 17.94
C GLY A 350 1.06 38.51 18.73
N ARG A 351 -0.30 38.60 18.69
CA ARG A 351 -1.19 37.62 19.31
C ARG A 351 -1.03 36.25 18.66
N LEU A 352 -0.93 36.21 17.32
CA LEU A 352 -0.75 34.97 16.56
C LEU A 352 0.57 34.29 16.92
N TRP A 353 1.65 35.06 16.93
CA TRP A 353 2.97 34.55 17.38
C TRP A 353 2.93 34.05 18.82
N SER A 354 2.18 34.71 19.71
CA SER A 354 1.97 34.21 21.07
C SER A 354 1.33 32.84 21.07
N THR A 355 0.26 32.64 20.31
CA THR A 355 -0.45 31.34 20.20
C THR A 355 0.46 30.25 19.61
N ILE A 356 1.27 30.58 18.59
CA ILE A 356 2.26 29.66 18.00
C ILE A 356 3.29 29.22 19.04
N PHE A 357 3.83 30.15 19.81
CA PHE A 357 4.82 29.84 20.86
C PHE A 357 4.21 29.03 22.00
N ASP A 358 3.00 29.36 22.44
CA ASP A 358 2.32 28.62 23.52
C ASP A 358 2.02 27.19 23.09
N SER A 359 1.57 27.00 21.85
CA SER A 359 1.35 25.67 21.28
C SER A 359 2.66 24.88 21.13
N ALA A 360 3.75 25.54 20.71
CA ALA A 360 5.06 24.89 20.64
C ALA A 360 5.55 24.42 22.02
N VAL A 361 5.41 25.25 23.06
CA VAL A 361 5.77 24.89 24.43
C VAL A 361 4.94 23.71 24.92
N THR A 362 3.64 23.73 24.67
CA THR A 362 2.73 22.60 24.99
C THR A 362 3.18 21.32 24.28
N SER A 363 3.48 21.39 23.01
CA SER A 363 3.93 20.25 22.22
C SER A 363 5.27 19.68 22.71
N TRP A 364 6.20 20.53 23.16
CA TRP A 364 7.46 20.09 23.76
C TRP A 364 7.25 19.43 25.12
N LYS A 365 6.25 19.88 25.89
CA LYS A 365 5.85 19.25 27.15
C LYS A 365 5.26 17.87 26.91
N VAL A 366 4.29 17.76 25.99
CA VAL A 366 3.69 16.47 25.61
C VAL A 366 4.75 15.46 25.17
N ARG A 367 5.74 15.90 24.39
CA ARG A 367 6.86 15.05 23.96
C ARG A 367 7.89 14.73 25.07
N GLY A 368 7.72 15.25 26.27
CA GLY A 368 8.69 15.12 27.34
C GLY A 368 10.06 15.75 27.01
N THR A 369 10.10 16.76 26.10
CA THR A 369 11.32 17.48 25.77
C THR A 369 11.68 18.47 26.85
N ILE A 370 10.67 19.05 27.52
CA ILE A 370 10.81 20.01 28.62
C ILE A 370 10.10 19.52 29.87
N GLY A 371 10.61 19.88 31.03
CA GLY A 371 9.97 19.69 32.34
C GLY A 371 9.09 20.89 32.72
N SER A 372 8.29 20.78 33.78
CA SER A 372 7.34 21.82 34.24
C SER A 372 8.01 23.14 34.57
N ALA A 373 9.17 23.10 35.23
CA ALA A 373 9.97 24.31 35.56
C ALA A 373 10.47 25.02 34.26
N CYS A 374 10.81 24.28 33.21
CA CYS A 374 11.23 24.89 31.96
C CYS A 374 10.02 25.44 31.18
N GLU A 375 8.87 24.72 31.22
CA GLU A 375 7.63 25.19 30.64
C GLU A 375 7.25 26.58 31.18
N GLY A 376 7.26 26.78 32.51
CA GLY A 376 6.97 28.09 33.12
C GLY A 376 7.92 29.19 32.64
N ARG A 377 9.24 28.90 32.55
CA ARG A 377 10.23 29.86 32.04
C ARG A 377 10.06 30.20 30.56
N LEU A 378 9.68 29.25 29.75
CA LEU A 378 9.44 29.50 28.31
C LEU A 378 8.15 30.28 28.09
N ARG A 379 7.06 29.96 28.82
CA ARG A 379 5.80 30.75 28.74
C ARG A 379 5.99 32.19 29.20
N ALA A 380 6.87 32.44 30.17
CA ALA A 380 7.17 33.78 30.69
C ALA A 380 8.00 34.64 29.71
N SER A 381 8.68 34.05 28.71
CA SER A 381 9.58 34.80 27.82
C SER A 381 9.55 34.28 26.39
N ARG A 382 8.99 35.06 25.48
CA ARG A 382 8.91 34.74 24.04
C ARG A 382 10.29 34.63 23.39
N ILE A 383 11.25 35.45 23.82
CA ILE A 383 12.64 35.41 23.34
C ILE A 383 13.28 34.05 23.67
N LYS A 384 13.12 33.57 24.92
CA LYS A 384 13.63 32.25 25.32
C LYS A 384 12.99 31.12 24.53
N THR A 385 11.67 31.22 24.26
CA THR A 385 10.94 30.24 23.45
C THR A 385 11.46 30.24 22.02
N PHE A 386 11.69 31.37 21.41
CA PHE A 386 12.28 31.49 20.08
C PHE A 386 13.68 30.92 20.01
N LEU A 387 14.56 31.25 20.97
CA LEU A 387 15.89 30.66 21.05
C LEU A 387 15.84 29.14 21.22
N PHE A 388 14.91 28.64 22.03
CA PHE A 388 14.69 27.21 22.21
C PHE A 388 14.22 26.52 20.93
N PHE A 389 13.44 27.22 20.14
CA PHE A 389 13.02 26.74 18.79
C PHE A 389 14.24 26.67 17.88
N LEU A 390 15.07 27.71 17.79
CA LEU A 390 16.26 27.75 16.93
C LEU A 390 17.29 26.66 17.30
N ILE A 391 17.49 26.37 18.58
CA ILE A 391 18.37 25.26 19.00
C ILE A 391 17.90 23.93 18.39
N GLY A 392 16.60 23.72 18.27
CA GLY A 392 16.06 22.51 17.66
C GLY A 392 16.29 22.39 16.16
N CYS A 393 16.61 23.48 15.48
CA CYS A 393 16.96 23.49 14.06
C CYS A 393 18.39 23.01 13.79
N VAL A 394 19.23 22.88 14.82
CA VAL A 394 20.61 22.35 14.67
C VAL A 394 20.52 20.85 14.28
N PRO A 395 21.01 20.46 13.10
CA PRO A 395 20.98 19.09 12.66
C PRO A 395 21.66 18.14 13.67
N PHE A 396 21.08 16.96 13.88
CA PHE A 396 21.55 15.88 14.76
C PHE A 396 21.66 16.23 16.25
N LEU A 397 22.22 17.42 16.60
CA LEU A 397 22.47 17.84 17.98
C LEU A 397 21.30 18.58 18.64
N GLY A 398 20.47 19.26 17.87
CA GLY A 398 19.40 20.12 18.38
C GLY A 398 18.45 19.43 19.36
N LYS A 399 18.12 18.16 19.11
CA LYS A 399 17.26 17.36 20.00
C LYS A 399 17.91 17.08 21.36
N ALA A 400 19.19 16.79 21.39
CA ALA A 400 19.94 16.55 22.62
C ALA A 400 20.13 17.88 23.40
N LEU A 401 20.50 18.96 22.71
CA LEU A 401 20.63 20.29 23.29
C LEU A 401 19.35 20.79 23.92
N ARG A 402 18.23 20.66 23.23
CA ARG A 402 16.89 20.99 23.76
C ARG A 402 16.55 20.20 25.03
N ARG A 403 16.87 18.90 25.07
CA ARG A 403 16.63 18.08 26.26
C ARG A 403 17.53 18.50 27.43
N CYS A 404 18.79 18.78 27.16
CA CYS A 404 19.71 19.27 28.19
C CYS A 404 19.29 20.64 28.76
N TRP A 405 18.76 21.52 27.91
CA TRP A 405 18.22 22.82 28.36
C TRP A 405 16.88 22.64 29.07
N GLY A 406 16.00 21.84 28.49
CA GLY A 406 14.63 21.72 28.93
C GLY A 406 14.39 20.87 30.17
N ARG A 407 15.32 19.97 30.48
CA ARG A 407 15.16 19.01 31.58
C ARG A 407 16.46 18.86 32.38
N GLU A 408 16.36 18.99 33.70
CA GLU A 408 17.49 18.89 34.58
C GLU A 408 18.02 17.46 34.74
N ASP A 409 17.12 16.47 34.73
CA ASP A 409 17.48 15.05 34.74
C ASP A 409 18.36 14.67 33.55
N TRP A 410 18.03 15.16 32.33
CA TRP A 410 18.83 14.94 31.13
C TRP A 410 20.16 15.62 31.19
N ARG A 411 20.23 16.86 31.72
CA ARG A 411 21.47 17.61 31.90
C ARG A 411 22.39 16.87 32.87
N SER A 412 21.86 16.43 34.00
CA SER A 412 22.60 15.62 34.97
C SER A 412 23.07 14.30 34.37
N HIS A 413 22.22 13.61 33.61
CA HIS A 413 22.57 12.37 32.93
C HIS A 413 23.74 12.52 31.97
N TYR A 414 23.68 13.48 31.03
CA TYR A 414 24.78 13.71 30.10
C TYR A 414 26.02 14.24 30.80
N GLY A 415 25.87 15.10 31.81
CA GLY A 415 26.96 15.56 32.62
C GLY A 415 27.71 14.42 33.35
N ARG A 416 26.98 13.47 33.92
CA ARG A 416 27.55 12.26 34.53
C ARG A 416 28.18 11.32 33.50
N MET A 417 27.61 11.19 32.31
CA MET A 417 28.23 10.40 31.23
C MET A 417 29.58 10.92 30.82
N LEU A 418 29.76 12.26 30.78
CA LEU A 418 31.05 12.89 30.46
C LEU A 418 32.08 12.79 31.58
N LYS A 419 31.62 12.75 32.84
CA LYS A 419 32.50 12.75 34.03
C LYS A 419 32.89 11.36 34.51
N SER A 420 32.14 10.31 34.19
CA SER A 420 32.33 8.97 34.73
C SER A 420 32.24 7.90 33.64
N VAL A 421 33.37 7.24 33.38
CA VAL A 421 33.46 6.11 32.42
C VAL A 421 32.56 4.94 32.89
N ARG A 422 32.47 4.69 34.19
CA ARG A 422 31.58 3.65 34.76
C ARG A 422 30.13 3.95 34.46
N TYR A 423 29.72 5.20 34.72
CA TYR A 423 28.33 5.62 34.43
C TYR A 423 28.04 5.60 32.94
N PHE A 424 28.99 6.03 32.10
CA PHE A 424 28.89 5.90 30.64
C PHE A 424 28.65 4.46 30.21
N GLY A 425 29.43 3.51 30.73
CA GLY A 425 29.27 2.09 30.43
C GLY A 425 27.89 1.54 30.85
N GLN A 426 27.37 1.94 32.01
CA GLN A 426 26.01 1.57 32.46
C GLN A 426 24.94 2.17 31.57
N ALA A 427 25.05 3.45 31.22
CA ALA A 427 24.11 4.15 30.33
C ALA A 427 24.12 3.55 28.92
N PHE A 428 25.28 3.16 28.43
CA PHE A 428 25.38 2.46 27.13
C PHE A 428 24.72 1.10 27.15
N ARG A 429 24.94 0.28 28.20
CA ARG A 429 24.28 -1.03 28.37
C ARG A 429 22.74 -0.88 28.42
N ALA A 430 22.23 0.06 29.20
CA ALA A 430 20.81 0.33 29.31
C ALA A 430 20.22 0.75 27.93
N ARG A 431 20.97 1.54 27.17
CA ARG A 431 20.55 1.93 25.81
C ARG A 431 20.53 0.76 24.83
N VAL A 432 21.50 -0.12 24.91
CA VAL A 432 21.53 -1.35 24.09
C VAL A 432 20.36 -2.27 24.45
N ALA A 433 20.06 -2.43 25.76
CA ALA A 433 18.90 -3.20 26.20
C ALA A 433 17.57 -2.62 25.69
N GLU A 434 17.38 -1.29 25.78
CA GLU A 434 16.21 -0.60 25.21
C GLU A 434 16.05 -0.89 23.70
N LYS A 435 17.16 -0.89 22.98
CA LYS A 435 17.14 -1.22 21.55
C LYS A 435 16.86 -2.70 21.30
N ALA A 436 17.43 -3.61 22.09
CA ALA A 436 17.17 -5.05 21.98
C ALA A 436 15.69 -5.37 22.22
N ILE A 437 15.05 -4.77 23.24
CA ILE A 437 13.63 -4.88 23.51
C ILE A 437 12.82 -4.37 22.32
N GLY A 438 13.12 -3.19 21.79
CA GLY A 438 12.43 -2.63 20.64
C GLY A 438 12.58 -3.48 19.39
N TRP A 439 13.74 -4.09 19.15
CA TRP A 439 13.95 -4.99 18.02
C TRP A 439 13.26 -6.34 18.21
N HIS A 440 13.19 -6.85 19.43
CA HIS A 440 12.44 -8.06 19.74
C HIS A 440 10.93 -7.84 19.54
N ARG A 441 10.38 -6.73 20.05
CA ARG A 441 8.97 -6.31 19.80
C ARG A 441 8.66 -6.16 18.31
N ALA A 442 9.63 -5.73 17.51
CA ALA A 442 9.49 -5.58 16.06
C ALA A 442 9.77 -6.89 15.27
N GLY A 443 9.98 -8.03 15.94
CA GLY A 443 10.29 -9.31 15.30
C GLY A 443 11.62 -9.37 14.56
N ARG A 444 12.55 -8.43 14.86
CA ARG A 444 13.87 -8.35 14.23
C ARG A 444 14.87 -9.34 14.81
N ILE A 445 14.75 -9.65 16.09
CA ILE A 445 15.57 -10.60 16.82
C ILE A 445 14.71 -11.50 17.70
N ASP A 446 15.15 -12.73 17.94
CA ASP A 446 14.52 -13.65 18.87
C ASP A 446 14.81 -13.31 20.35
N ALA A 447 14.14 -13.99 21.27
CA ALA A 447 14.26 -13.78 22.70
C ALA A 447 15.70 -13.98 23.21
N ASP A 448 16.37 -15.05 22.75
CA ASP A 448 17.73 -15.36 23.20
C ASP A 448 18.74 -14.35 22.72
N ARG A 449 18.54 -13.80 21.52
CA ARG A 449 19.39 -12.71 21.01
C ARG A 449 19.13 -11.40 21.74
N ALA A 450 17.88 -11.11 22.09
CA ALA A 450 17.57 -9.93 22.89
C ALA A 450 18.29 -9.99 24.23
N ARG A 451 18.28 -11.13 24.93
CA ARG A 451 19.03 -11.34 26.18
C ARG A 451 20.53 -11.22 25.98
N ARG A 452 21.07 -11.85 24.94
CA ARG A 452 22.52 -11.76 24.62
C ARG A 452 22.98 -10.35 24.29
N LEU A 453 22.21 -9.61 23.52
CA LEU A 453 22.50 -8.21 23.21
C LEU A 453 22.50 -7.34 24.46
N ALA A 454 21.56 -7.57 25.37
CA ALA A 454 21.48 -6.82 26.61
C ALA A 454 22.66 -7.15 27.57
N THR A 455 23.17 -8.37 27.58
CA THR A 455 24.32 -8.79 28.40
C THR A 455 25.67 -8.46 27.75
N GLU A 456 25.77 -8.57 26.42
CA GLU A 456 26.98 -8.34 25.63
C GLU A 456 26.81 -7.13 24.71
N PRO A 457 26.89 -5.90 25.22
CA PRO A 457 26.54 -4.67 24.48
C PRO A 457 27.45 -4.38 23.28
N TRP A 458 28.62 -4.97 23.20
CA TRP A 458 29.52 -4.85 22.05
C TRP A 458 28.91 -5.43 20.76
N ARG A 459 28.01 -6.42 20.86
CA ARG A 459 27.28 -6.97 19.71
C ARG A 459 26.37 -5.94 19.03
N PHE A 460 26.09 -4.83 19.71
CA PHE A 460 25.37 -3.70 19.12
C PHE A 460 26.12 -3.11 17.90
N LEU A 461 27.44 -3.22 17.87
CA LEU A 461 28.24 -2.75 16.73
C LEU A 461 27.86 -3.47 15.43
N VAL A 462 27.43 -4.73 15.51
CA VAL A 462 26.96 -5.51 14.35
C VAL A 462 25.52 -5.16 14.01
N HIS A 463 24.65 -5.16 15.00
CA HIS A 463 23.22 -4.94 14.80
C HIS A 463 22.84 -3.48 14.54
N GLY A 464 23.56 -2.53 15.13
CA GLY A 464 23.25 -1.10 15.06
C GLY A 464 23.20 -0.55 13.64
N PRO A 465 24.28 -0.67 12.84
CA PRO A 465 24.30 -0.21 11.45
C PRO A 465 23.22 -0.86 10.59
N VAL A 466 23.03 -2.18 10.76
CA VAL A 466 22.07 -2.96 9.98
C VAL A 466 20.60 -2.69 10.39
N SER A 467 20.40 -2.13 11.58
CA SER A 467 19.06 -1.84 12.10
C SER A 467 18.28 -0.77 11.32
N ILE A 468 18.96 -0.02 10.45
CA ILE A 468 18.33 0.96 9.54
C ILE A 468 17.52 0.21 8.47
N LEU A 469 17.93 -1.00 8.11
CA LEU A 469 17.28 -1.82 7.08
C LEU A 469 15.91 -2.34 7.57
N PRO A 470 15.02 -2.75 6.64
CA PRO A 470 13.78 -3.44 6.99
C PRO A 470 14.00 -4.65 7.89
N ALA A 471 13.02 -5.00 8.73
CA ALA A 471 13.16 -6.04 9.75
C ALA A 471 13.64 -7.40 9.20
N GLY A 472 13.09 -7.82 8.05
CA GLY A 472 13.49 -9.07 7.39
C GLY A 472 14.95 -9.07 6.92
N LEU A 473 15.43 -7.95 6.39
CA LEU A 473 16.81 -7.83 5.92
C LEU A 473 17.80 -7.69 7.10
N HIS A 474 17.45 -6.93 8.14
CA HIS A 474 18.23 -6.91 9.37
C HIS A 474 18.41 -8.32 9.95
N ARG A 475 17.32 -9.08 10.07
CA ARG A 475 17.36 -10.46 10.55
C ARG A 475 18.15 -11.38 9.64
N PHE A 476 17.99 -11.25 8.32
CA PHE A 476 18.74 -12.03 7.35
C PHE A 476 20.25 -11.86 7.48
N LEU A 477 20.71 -10.63 7.70
CA LEU A 477 22.14 -10.31 7.83
C LEU A 477 22.73 -10.66 9.20
N THR A 478 21.89 -10.73 10.24
CA THR A 478 22.36 -10.97 11.62
C THR A 478 22.02 -12.35 12.17
N ASP A 479 21.15 -13.12 11.48
CA ASP A 479 20.71 -14.44 11.89
C ASP A 479 21.01 -15.48 10.82
N GLY A 480 22.12 -16.21 10.98
CA GLY A 480 22.53 -17.26 10.03
C GLY A 480 21.52 -18.41 9.89
N ARG A 481 20.75 -18.75 10.95
CA ARG A 481 19.68 -19.77 10.86
C ARG A 481 18.56 -19.25 9.97
N PHE A 482 18.08 -18.05 10.24
CA PHE A 482 17.06 -17.40 9.43
C PHE A 482 17.52 -17.19 7.98
N ALA A 483 18.76 -16.77 7.76
CA ALA A 483 19.34 -16.64 6.43
C ALA A 483 19.32 -17.98 5.67
N LYS A 484 19.77 -19.07 6.32
CA LYS A 484 19.74 -20.43 5.75
C LYS A 484 18.30 -20.88 5.42
N GLU A 485 17.34 -20.65 6.34
CA GLU A 485 15.92 -20.96 6.12
C GLU A 485 15.36 -20.15 4.94
N LYS A 486 15.68 -18.86 4.86
CA LYS A 486 15.22 -18.00 3.75
C LYS A 486 15.85 -18.38 2.41
N LEU A 487 17.13 -18.72 2.40
CA LEU A 487 17.80 -19.24 1.21
C LEU A 487 17.20 -20.57 0.77
N ALA A 488 16.96 -21.48 1.70
CA ALA A 488 16.27 -22.74 1.42
C ALA A 488 14.84 -22.50 0.92
N TYR A 489 14.12 -21.55 1.50
CA TYR A 489 12.80 -21.14 1.03
C TYR A 489 12.82 -20.61 -0.41
N ILE A 490 13.82 -19.81 -0.75
CA ILE A 490 13.95 -19.21 -2.09
C ILE A 490 14.41 -20.26 -3.13
N PHE A 491 15.37 -21.10 -2.80
CA PHE A 491 16.03 -21.97 -3.78
C PHE A 491 15.58 -23.44 -3.71
N VAL A 492 15.34 -23.99 -2.52
CA VAL A 492 15.01 -25.42 -2.35
C VAL A 492 13.50 -25.66 -2.42
N ARG A 493 12.72 -24.80 -1.77
CA ARG A 493 11.26 -24.97 -1.76
C ARG A 493 10.62 -24.96 -3.15
N PRO A 494 10.98 -24.05 -4.08
CA PRO A 494 10.42 -24.07 -5.43
C PRO A 494 10.72 -25.39 -6.17
N LEU A 495 11.94 -25.92 -6.04
CA LEU A 495 12.30 -27.21 -6.62
C LEU A 495 11.46 -28.34 -6.02
N ARG A 496 11.29 -28.35 -4.69
CA ARG A 496 10.43 -29.33 -4.02
C ARG A 496 8.99 -29.24 -4.51
N LEU A 497 8.46 -28.02 -4.65
CA LEU A 497 7.10 -27.80 -5.19
C LEU A 497 6.98 -28.27 -6.65
N TYR A 498 8.01 -28.12 -7.44
CA TYR A 498 8.01 -28.59 -8.83
C TYR A 498 7.95 -30.12 -8.92
N PHE A 499 8.78 -30.83 -8.17
CA PHE A 499 8.90 -32.28 -8.27
C PHE A 499 7.85 -33.06 -7.46
N ASN A 500 7.34 -32.51 -6.36
CA ASN A 500 6.46 -33.22 -5.43
C ASN A 500 5.02 -32.70 -5.50
N ALA A 501 4.09 -33.55 -5.93
CA ALA A 501 2.66 -33.22 -6.03
C ALA A 501 2.02 -32.95 -4.66
N GLN A 502 2.33 -33.79 -3.66
CA GLN A 502 1.83 -33.63 -2.30
C GLN A 502 2.28 -32.31 -1.68
N ALA A 503 3.53 -31.89 -1.94
CA ALA A 503 4.03 -30.61 -1.47
C ALA A 503 3.27 -29.42 -2.11
N ARG A 504 2.85 -29.54 -3.38
CA ARG A 504 2.01 -28.51 -4.03
C ARG A 504 0.61 -28.44 -3.44
N GLU A 505 0.00 -29.58 -3.23
CA GLU A 505 -1.33 -29.64 -2.61
C GLU A 505 -1.31 -29.08 -1.19
N GLN A 506 -0.33 -29.48 -0.39
CA GLN A 506 -0.17 -28.93 0.95
C GLN A 506 0.05 -27.40 0.92
N TRP A 507 0.89 -26.94 0.01
CA TRP A 507 1.11 -25.50 -0.17
C TRP A 507 -0.19 -24.73 -0.48
N LEU A 508 -1.04 -25.25 -1.38
CA LEU A 508 -2.32 -24.61 -1.67
C LEU A 508 -3.27 -24.70 -0.47
N ARG A 509 -3.30 -25.82 0.25
CA ARG A 509 -4.08 -25.95 1.49
C ARG A 509 -3.65 -24.92 2.55
N ASP A 510 -2.35 -24.75 2.74
CA ASP A 510 -1.79 -23.75 3.66
C ASP A 510 -2.19 -22.32 3.25
N MET A 511 -2.17 -22.00 1.96
CA MET A 511 -2.61 -20.71 1.43
C MET A 511 -4.10 -20.49 1.63
N LEU A 512 -4.93 -21.50 1.40
CA LEU A 512 -6.37 -21.43 1.63
C LEU A 512 -6.69 -21.20 3.11
N ALA A 513 -6.06 -21.95 4.00
CA ALA A 513 -6.23 -21.78 5.45
C ALA A 513 -5.79 -20.37 5.91
N GLU A 514 -4.72 -19.83 5.33
CA GLU A 514 -4.30 -18.46 5.58
C GLU A 514 -5.33 -17.44 5.03
N GLY A 515 -5.87 -17.70 3.84
CA GLY A 515 -6.92 -16.87 3.23
C GLY A 515 -8.20 -16.85 4.06
N GLN A 516 -8.65 -18.00 4.57
CA GLN A 516 -9.79 -18.09 5.47
C GLN A 516 -9.54 -17.33 6.78
N ARG A 517 -8.38 -17.54 7.41
CA ARG A 517 -8.00 -16.82 8.63
C ARG A 517 -7.96 -15.30 8.45
N LYS A 518 -7.61 -14.84 7.26
CA LYS A 518 -7.58 -13.40 6.91
C LYS A 518 -8.91 -12.89 6.36
N HIS A 519 -9.96 -13.70 6.37
CA HIS A 519 -11.26 -13.38 5.78
C HIS A 519 -11.20 -12.95 4.30
N MET A 520 -10.22 -13.45 3.56
CA MET A 520 -10.06 -13.23 2.12
C MET A 520 -10.87 -14.24 1.29
N LEU A 521 -11.37 -15.29 1.90
CA LEU A 521 -12.00 -16.44 1.27
C LEU A 521 -13.13 -16.94 2.15
N SER A 522 -14.31 -17.18 1.57
CA SER A 522 -15.40 -17.84 2.27
C SER A 522 -15.14 -19.33 2.44
N ASP A 523 -15.81 -19.95 3.40
CA ASP A 523 -15.68 -21.39 3.62
C ASP A 523 -16.19 -22.21 2.43
N ASP A 524 -17.26 -21.75 1.76
CA ASP A 524 -17.80 -22.38 0.56
C ASP A 524 -16.82 -22.32 -0.62
N ASP A 525 -16.20 -21.16 -0.85
CA ASP A 525 -15.16 -21.02 -1.87
C ASP A 525 -13.95 -21.89 -1.54
N ALA A 526 -13.54 -21.96 -0.28
CA ALA A 526 -12.46 -22.83 0.15
C ALA A 526 -12.75 -24.30 -0.10
N GLN A 527 -13.94 -24.77 0.26
CA GLN A 527 -14.38 -26.16 -0.01
C GLN A 527 -14.45 -26.43 -1.53
N THR A 528 -14.96 -25.49 -2.30
CA THR A 528 -15.00 -25.58 -3.77
C THR A 528 -13.61 -25.75 -4.35
N ILE A 529 -12.64 -24.93 -3.91
CA ILE A 529 -11.25 -25.03 -4.38
C ILE A 529 -10.62 -26.36 -3.93
N LEU A 530 -10.87 -26.79 -2.69
CA LEU A 530 -10.35 -28.05 -2.15
C LEU A 530 -10.86 -29.27 -2.93
N SER A 531 -12.12 -29.28 -3.36
CA SER A 531 -12.69 -30.33 -4.18
C SER A 531 -12.06 -30.42 -5.58
N GLN A 532 -11.54 -29.32 -6.09
CA GLN A 532 -10.92 -29.19 -7.42
C GLN A 532 -9.40 -29.46 -7.42
N LEU A 533 -8.77 -29.66 -6.27
CA LEU A 533 -7.31 -29.81 -6.13
C LEU A 533 -6.72 -30.93 -6.97
N SER A 534 -7.43 -32.04 -7.12
CA SER A 534 -6.99 -33.21 -7.87
C SER A 534 -7.13 -33.05 -9.39
N GLU A 535 -7.78 -31.99 -9.88
CA GLU A 535 -7.99 -31.81 -11.30
C GLU A 535 -6.67 -31.60 -12.06
N PRO A 536 -6.46 -32.29 -13.19
CA PRO A 536 -5.19 -32.23 -13.94
C PRO A 536 -4.79 -30.82 -14.36
N PHE A 537 -5.75 -29.94 -14.65
CA PHE A 537 -5.48 -28.56 -15.03
C PHE A 537 -4.92 -27.76 -13.86
N ILE A 538 -5.48 -27.93 -12.65
CA ILE A 538 -5.00 -27.24 -11.44
C ILE A 538 -3.60 -27.74 -11.08
N GLN A 539 -3.35 -29.02 -11.17
CA GLN A 539 -1.99 -29.56 -10.95
C GLN A 539 -0.96 -29.01 -11.94
N LYS A 540 -1.33 -28.86 -13.21
CA LYS A 540 -0.49 -28.21 -14.22
C LYS A 540 -0.25 -26.74 -13.92
N TYR A 541 -1.30 -26.03 -13.48
CA TYR A 541 -1.19 -24.65 -13.06
C TYR A 541 -0.24 -24.48 -11.86
N LEU A 542 -0.42 -25.23 -10.81
CA LEU A 542 0.44 -25.19 -9.62
C LEU A 542 1.90 -25.51 -9.98
N LYS A 543 2.12 -26.43 -10.90
CA LYS A 543 3.47 -26.76 -11.40
C LYS A 543 4.07 -25.60 -12.20
N SER A 544 3.28 -24.95 -13.04
CA SER A 544 3.71 -23.75 -13.75
C SER A 544 4.02 -22.59 -12.79
N LEU A 545 3.24 -22.45 -11.73
CA LEU A 545 3.51 -21.46 -10.68
C LEU A 545 4.82 -21.77 -9.95
N ALA A 546 5.11 -23.05 -9.65
CA ALA A 546 6.38 -23.46 -9.08
C ALA A 546 7.56 -23.13 -10.01
N VAL A 547 7.44 -23.38 -11.32
CA VAL A 547 8.46 -22.98 -12.32
C VAL A 547 8.65 -21.47 -12.32
N HIS A 548 7.55 -20.71 -12.24
CA HIS A 548 7.64 -19.26 -12.16
C HIS A 548 8.45 -18.80 -10.94
N VAL A 549 8.16 -19.35 -9.75
CA VAL A 549 8.91 -19.02 -8.52
C VAL A 549 10.39 -19.43 -8.66
N CYS A 550 10.69 -20.58 -9.30
CA CYS A 550 12.07 -21.00 -9.60
C CYS A 550 12.80 -20.03 -10.53
N THR A 551 12.11 -19.35 -11.44
CA THR A 551 12.72 -18.46 -12.44
C THR A 551 12.94 -17.03 -11.94
N LEU A 552 12.33 -16.62 -10.82
CA LEU A 552 12.55 -15.31 -10.23
C LEU A 552 14.03 -15.03 -9.91
N PRO A 553 14.78 -15.94 -9.28
CA PRO A 553 16.21 -15.75 -9.03
C PRO A 553 17.06 -15.68 -10.30
N VAL A 554 16.64 -16.35 -11.38
CA VAL A 554 17.40 -16.40 -12.64
C VAL A 554 17.64 -15.01 -13.21
N THR A 555 16.60 -14.19 -13.26
CA THR A 555 16.74 -12.81 -13.73
C THR A 555 17.69 -12.00 -12.87
N GLN A 556 17.63 -12.17 -11.55
CA GLN A 556 18.52 -11.46 -10.62
C GLN A 556 19.98 -11.92 -10.76
N ILE A 557 20.20 -13.23 -10.84
CA ILE A 557 21.54 -13.79 -11.02
C ILE A 557 22.15 -13.28 -12.33
N VAL A 558 21.40 -13.33 -13.42
CA VAL A 558 21.88 -12.86 -14.73
C VAL A 558 22.14 -11.35 -14.70
N SER A 559 21.26 -10.56 -14.11
CA SER A 559 21.46 -9.11 -14.01
C SER A 559 22.70 -8.74 -13.20
N VAL A 560 22.91 -9.41 -12.05
CA VAL A 560 24.10 -9.20 -11.22
C VAL A 560 25.36 -9.67 -11.94
N ALA A 561 25.31 -10.82 -12.64
CA ALA A 561 26.44 -11.31 -13.42
C ALA A 561 26.84 -10.33 -14.54
N VAL A 562 25.86 -9.83 -15.30
CA VAL A 562 26.13 -8.85 -16.36
C VAL A 562 26.68 -7.55 -15.78
N ALA A 563 26.12 -7.06 -14.68
CA ALA A 563 26.59 -5.88 -13.99
C ALA A 563 28.02 -6.04 -13.44
N ALA A 564 28.32 -7.21 -12.87
CA ALA A 564 29.67 -7.55 -12.39
C ALA A 564 30.67 -7.67 -13.54
N ILE A 565 30.30 -8.35 -14.64
CA ILE A 565 31.14 -8.43 -15.84
C ILE A 565 31.48 -7.02 -16.32
N TYR A 566 30.49 -6.15 -16.48
CA TYR A 566 30.72 -4.77 -16.87
C TYR A 566 31.67 -4.06 -15.91
N TYR A 567 31.41 -4.15 -14.59
CA TYR A 567 32.21 -3.48 -13.57
C TYR A 567 33.71 -3.88 -13.62
N PHE A 568 34.00 -5.15 -13.83
CA PHE A 568 35.38 -5.67 -13.85
C PHE A 568 36.05 -5.52 -15.21
N THR A 569 35.30 -5.48 -16.31
CA THR A 569 35.88 -5.36 -17.67
C THR A 569 36.19 -3.93 -18.06
N HIS A 570 35.67 -2.92 -17.34
CA HIS A 570 35.89 -1.50 -17.63
C HIS A 570 36.63 -0.76 -16.50
N PRO A 571 37.85 -1.19 -16.11
CA PRO A 571 38.56 -0.58 -14.98
C PRO A 571 38.99 0.87 -15.25
N THR A 572 39.07 1.29 -16.52
CA THR A 572 39.49 2.64 -16.96
C THR A 572 38.39 3.70 -16.78
N VAL A 573 37.12 3.30 -16.62
CA VAL A 573 36.00 4.21 -16.40
C VAL A 573 36.00 4.68 -14.93
N PRO A 574 35.75 5.97 -14.65
CA PRO A 574 35.66 6.49 -13.29
C PRO A 574 34.66 5.72 -12.43
N GLN A 575 35.00 5.48 -11.14
CA GLN A 575 34.21 4.64 -10.25
C GLN A 575 32.76 5.09 -10.11
N ALA A 576 32.50 6.40 -10.07
CA ALA A 576 31.14 6.96 -10.00
C ALA A 576 30.32 6.64 -11.26
N GLU A 577 30.91 6.75 -12.43
CA GLU A 577 30.26 6.46 -13.70
C GLU A 577 29.99 4.95 -13.85
N ARG A 578 30.96 4.10 -13.47
CA ARG A 578 30.75 2.65 -13.41
C ARG A 578 29.60 2.26 -12.49
N ALA A 579 29.49 2.90 -11.32
CA ALA A 579 28.41 2.66 -10.37
C ALA A 579 27.03 3.04 -10.97
N VAL A 580 26.95 4.16 -11.71
CA VAL A 580 25.72 4.58 -12.41
C VAL A 580 25.35 3.58 -13.50
N VAL A 581 26.28 3.13 -14.32
CA VAL A 581 26.01 2.12 -15.36
C VAL A 581 25.60 0.80 -14.76
N VAL A 582 26.26 0.33 -13.70
CA VAL A 582 25.86 -0.89 -12.96
C VAL A 582 24.45 -0.77 -12.43
N ALA A 583 24.11 0.36 -11.81
CA ALA A 583 22.73 0.63 -11.35
C ALA A 583 21.75 0.65 -12.54
N GLY A 584 22.14 1.24 -13.67
CA GLY A 584 21.36 1.24 -14.90
C GLY A 584 21.13 -0.18 -15.47
N ILE A 585 22.14 -1.04 -15.49
CA ILE A 585 22.01 -2.44 -15.91
C ILE A 585 21.04 -3.18 -14.98
N LEU A 586 21.22 -3.07 -13.66
CA LEU A 586 20.32 -3.72 -12.70
C LEU A 586 18.87 -3.23 -12.86
N ALA A 587 18.66 -1.93 -13.03
CA ALA A 587 17.35 -1.34 -13.27
C ALA A 587 16.75 -1.80 -14.62
N LEU A 588 17.54 -1.85 -15.67
CA LEU A 588 17.12 -2.27 -17.00
C LEU A 588 16.54 -3.68 -16.99
N PHE A 589 17.21 -4.64 -16.33
CA PHE A 589 16.70 -6.00 -16.18
C PHE A 589 15.37 -6.07 -15.38
N GLN A 590 15.06 -5.06 -14.55
CA GLN A 590 13.76 -4.98 -13.87
C GLN A 590 12.66 -4.45 -14.79
N VAL A 591 12.97 -3.53 -15.70
CA VAL A 591 12.01 -2.83 -16.55
C VAL A 591 11.74 -3.58 -17.86
N ILE A 592 12.73 -4.26 -18.44
CA ILE A 592 12.58 -5.00 -19.69
C ILE A 592 11.43 -6.03 -19.59
N PRO A 593 10.47 -6.01 -20.51
CA PRO A 593 9.34 -6.93 -20.51
C PRO A 593 9.74 -8.40 -20.78
N LEU A 594 10.88 -8.63 -21.44
CA LEU A 594 11.45 -9.95 -21.72
C LEU A 594 12.70 -10.15 -20.84
N SER A 595 12.57 -10.96 -19.78
CA SER A 595 13.68 -11.26 -18.88
C SER A 595 14.14 -12.72 -19.03
N PRO A 596 15.38 -13.07 -18.61
CA PRO A 596 15.84 -14.46 -18.61
C PRO A 596 14.88 -15.43 -17.92
N GLY A 597 14.31 -15.03 -16.77
CA GLY A 597 13.32 -15.83 -16.06
C GLY A 597 11.99 -15.98 -16.83
N SER A 598 11.53 -14.93 -17.51
CA SER A 598 10.31 -15.03 -18.32
C SER A 598 10.51 -15.87 -19.58
N LEU A 599 11.67 -15.80 -20.20
CA LEU A 599 12.05 -16.67 -21.33
C LEU A 599 12.05 -18.15 -20.89
N THR A 600 12.69 -18.48 -19.78
CA THR A 600 12.70 -19.86 -19.23
C THR A 600 11.27 -20.36 -18.98
N ARG A 601 10.41 -19.53 -18.44
CA ARG A 601 9.01 -19.87 -18.22
C ARG A 601 8.25 -20.07 -19.52
N GLY A 602 8.41 -19.18 -20.49
CA GLY A 602 7.78 -19.30 -21.82
C GLY A 602 8.19 -20.59 -22.51
N LEU A 603 9.47 -20.92 -22.52
CA LEU A 603 9.98 -22.18 -23.06
C LEU A 603 9.40 -23.40 -22.33
N TYR A 604 9.23 -23.31 -21.01
CA TYR A 604 8.56 -24.38 -20.26
C TYR A 604 7.10 -24.58 -20.69
N VAL A 605 6.37 -23.50 -20.93
CA VAL A 605 4.98 -23.61 -21.43
C VAL A 605 4.95 -24.25 -22.83
N VAL A 606 5.86 -23.86 -23.70
CA VAL A 606 6.01 -24.49 -25.03
C VAL A 606 6.31 -25.99 -24.90
N TYR A 607 7.23 -26.35 -23.98
CA TYR A 607 7.51 -27.76 -23.67
C TYR A 607 6.25 -28.51 -23.22
N LEU A 608 5.42 -27.90 -22.36
CA LEU A 608 4.16 -28.51 -21.92
C LEU A 608 3.18 -28.74 -23.08
N VAL A 609 3.09 -27.79 -24.00
CA VAL A 609 2.24 -27.90 -25.21
C VAL A 609 2.68 -29.09 -26.06
N ILE A 610 3.98 -29.19 -26.32
CA ILE A 610 4.58 -30.25 -27.14
C ILE A 610 4.36 -31.61 -26.45
N ARG A 611 4.67 -31.71 -25.17
CA ARG A 611 4.56 -32.94 -24.39
C ARG A 611 3.12 -33.44 -24.29
N ASP A 612 2.19 -32.53 -23.96
CA ASP A 612 0.79 -32.88 -23.73
C ASP A 612 -0.04 -32.91 -25.04
N ARG A 613 0.59 -32.49 -26.17
CA ARG A 613 -0.07 -32.31 -27.48
C ARG A 613 -1.40 -31.52 -27.39
N ASN A 614 -1.45 -30.57 -26.47
CA ASN A 614 -2.66 -29.81 -26.15
C ASN A 614 -2.37 -28.31 -26.16
N PHE A 615 -2.58 -27.69 -27.32
CA PHE A 615 -2.44 -26.24 -27.48
C PHE A 615 -3.61 -25.49 -26.87
N LYS A 616 -4.82 -26.08 -26.83
CA LYS A 616 -6.05 -25.43 -26.40
C LYS A 616 -5.98 -24.95 -24.94
N ASP A 617 -5.40 -25.75 -24.06
CA ASP A 617 -5.29 -25.44 -22.63
C ASP A 617 -4.15 -24.48 -22.31
N TYR A 618 -3.24 -24.24 -23.26
CA TYR A 618 -2.07 -23.40 -23.06
C TYR A 618 -1.97 -22.19 -23.99
N ASN A 619 -2.97 -21.99 -24.86
CA ASN A 619 -2.91 -20.96 -25.91
C ASN A 619 -2.56 -19.57 -25.42
N ILE A 620 -3.20 -19.10 -24.32
CA ILE A 620 -2.89 -17.80 -23.71
C ILE A 620 -1.53 -17.81 -23.02
N ALA A 621 -1.22 -18.92 -22.34
CA ALA A 621 0.02 -19.07 -21.61
C ALA A 621 1.26 -19.13 -22.55
N VAL A 622 1.13 -19.69 -23.76
CA VAL A 622 2.19 -19.69 -24.78
C VAL A 622 2.55 -18.26 -25.19
N PHE A 623 1.55 -17.41 -25.45
CA PHE A 623 1.83 -16.03 -25.88
C PHE A 623 2.28 -15.14 -24.73
N LEU A 624 1.58 -15.20 -23.61
CA LEU A 624 1.88 -14.30 -22.48
C LEU A 624 3.05 -14.79 -21.60
N GLY A 625 3.35 -16.09 -21.63
CA GLY A 625 4.35 -16.70 -20.78
C GLY A 625 5.77 -16.13 -20.90
N PHE A 626 6.10 -15.61 -22.07
CA PHE A 626 7.40 -14.99 -22.34
C PHE A 626 7.56 -13.58 -21.75
N PHE A 627 6.47 -12.90 -21.40
CA PHE A 627 6.54 -11.56 -20.86
C PHE A 627 6.64 -11.55 -19.34
N LYS A 628 7.54 -10.75 -18.79
CA LYS A 628 7.84 -10.69 -17.37
C LYS A 628 6.60 -10.33 -16.55
N TYR A 629 5.89 -9.30 -16.91
CA TYR A 629 4.73 -8.81 -16.17
C TYR A 629 3.41 -9.42 -16.64
N VAL A 630 3.17 -9.39 -17.92
CA VAL A 630 1.92 -9.88 -18.52
C VAL A 630 1.81 -11.42 -18.46
N GLY A 631 2.93 -12.11 -18.39
CA GLY A 631 2.95 -13.56 -18.24
C GLY A 631 2.30 -14.08 -16.94
N TYR A 632 2.21 -13.23 -15.92
CA TYR A 632 1.44 -13.55 -14.72
C TYR A 632 -0.07 -13.64 -14.98
N LEU A 633 -0.55 -12.96 -16.01
CA LEU A 633 -1.98 -12.94 -16.38
C LEU A 633 -2.40 -14.19 -17.15
N ALA A 634 -1.46 -14.92 -17.71
CA ALA A 634 -1.75 -16.03 -18.62
C ALA A 634 -2.65 -17.09 -17.99
N PHE A 635 -2.28 -17.55 -16.80
CA PHE A 635 -3.06 -18.59 -16.11
C PHE A 635 -4.29 -18.03 -15.39
N PRO A 636 -4.26 -16.92 -14.67
CA PRO A 636 -5.47 -16.29 -14.13
C PRO A 636 -6.53 -16.04 -15.19
N ILE A 637 -6.18 -15.53 -16.37
CA ILE A 637 -7.12 -15.35 -17.48
C ILE A 637 -7.77 -16.68 -17.89
N GLN A 638 -6.98 -17.72 -17.98
CA GLN A 638 -7.49 -19.05 -18.35
C GLN A 638 -8.34 -19.67 -17.23
N MET A 639 -7.97 -19.43 -15.98
CA MET A 639 -8.64 -19.96 -14.80
C MET A 639 -9.95 -19.25 -14.46
N THR A 640 -10.05 -17.93 -14.70
CA THR A 640 -11.24 -17.13 -14.33
C THR A 640 -12.55 -17.71 -14.82
N TYR A 641 -12.51 -18.47 -15.91
CA TYR A 641 -13.70 -19.04 -16.50
C TYR A 641 -14.04 -20.45 -16.02
N ARG A 642 -13.02 -21.28 -15.84
CA ARG A 642 -13.20 -22.68 -15.45
C ARG A 642 -13.18 -22.87 -13.94
N TYR A 643 -12.42 -22.05 -13.25
CA TYR A 643 -12.21 -22.12 -11.81
C TYR A 643 -12.27 -20.71 -11.18
N PRO A 644 -13.43 -20.05 -11.21
CA PRO A 644 -13.54 -18.64 -10.81
C PRO A 644 -13.18 -18.40 -9.35
N ALA A 645 -13.55 -19.29 -8.43
CA ALA A 645 -13.19 -19.18 -7.02
C ALA A 645 -11.66 -19.20 -6.81
N LEU A 646 -10.98 -20.18 -7.42
CA LEU A 646 -9.52 -20.27 -7.35
C LEU A 646 -8.82 -19.06 -8.01
N ALA A 647 -9.31 -18.63 -9.17
CA ALA A 647 -8.74 -17.47 -9.86
C ALA A 647 -8.90 -16.19 -9.03
N ARG A 648 -10.06 -16.00 -8.41
CA ARG A 648 -10.33 -14.88 -7.52
C ARG A 648 -9.41 -14.90 -6.30
N PHE A 649 -9.32 -16.04 -5.64
CA PHE A 649 -8.43 -16.21 -4.49
C PHE A 649 -6.96 -15.94 -4.84
N MET A 650 -6.47 -16.48 -5.96
CA MET A 650 -5.09 -16.27 -6.39
C MET A 650 -4.82 -14.80 -6.74
N ALA A 651 -5.75 -14.12 -7.40
CA ALA A 651 -5.63 -12.69 -7.69
C ALA A 651 -5.59 -11.86 -6.39
N ALA A 652 -6.39 -12.22 -5.41
CA ALA A 652 -6.41 -11.62 -4.08
C ALA A 652 -5.07 -11.81 -3.35
N HIS A 653 -4.57 -13.03 -3.35
CA HIS A 653 -3.28 -13.37 -2.75
C HIS A 653 -2.12 -12.58 -3.40
N TRP A 654 -2.08 -12.52 -4.73
CA TRP A 654 -1.08 -11.74 -5.45
C TRP A 654 -1.18 -10.24 -5.19
N ALA A 655 -2.40 -9.71 -5.10
CA ALA A 655 -2.62 -8.30 -4.78
C ALA A 655 -2.05 -7.97 -3.39
N THR A 656 -2.31 -8.83 -2.41
CA THR A 656 -1.78 -8.70 -1.05
C THR A 656 -0.25 -8.78 -1.01
N GLU A 657 0.34 -9.75 -1.71
CA GLU A 657 1.80 -9.91 -1.78
C GLU A 657 2.46 -8.71 -2.48
N ALA A 658 1.86 -8.15 -3.51
CA ALA A 658 2.38 -6.96 -4.21
C ALA A 658 2.55 -5.77 -3.26
N VAL A 659 1.61 -5.55 -2.35
CA VAL A 659 1.69 -4.48 -1.35
C VAL A 659 2.80 -4.71 -0.32
N HIS A 660 3.12 -5.99 -0.04
CA HIS A 660 4.24 -6.32 0.85
C HIS A 660 5.61 -6.13 0.20
N ILE A 661 5.69 -6.27 -1.13
CA ILE A 661 6.94 -6.15 -1.89
C ILE A 661 7.24 -4.69 -2.22
N VAL A 662 6.23 -3.94 -2.61
CA VAL A 662 6.38 -2.53 -2.99
C VAL A 662 6.19 -1.67 -1.73
N PRO A 663 7.19 -0.87 -1.33
CA PRO A 663 7.10 -0.02 -0.14
C PRO A 663 6.18 1.19 -0.39
N VAL A 664 4.91 0.92 -0.57
CA VAL A 664 3.87 1.96 -0.66
C VAL A 664 3.17 2.05 0.68
N PHE A 665 3.07 3.26 1.22
CA PHE A 665 2.57 3.53 2.56
C PHE A 665 1.10 3.96 2.52
N GLY A 666 0.36 3.57 3.55
CA GLY A 666 -1.02 3.99 3.76
C GLY A 666 -1.97 3.50 2.67
N GLU A 667 -2.87 4.34 2.24
CA GLU A 667 -3.89 4.05 1.23
C GLU A 667 -3.31 3.84 -0.18
N GLY A 668 -2.09 4.30 -0.44
CA GLY A 668 -1.38 3.96 -1.67
C GLY A 668 -1.14 2.45 -1.83
N GLY A 669 -0.96 1.73 -0.72
CA GLY A 669 -0.90 0.27 -0.70
C GLY A 669 -2.23 -0.35 -1.14
N ALA A 670 -3.33 0.20 -0.65
CA ALA A 670 -4.67 -0.24 -1.03
C ALA A 670 -4.97 -0.01 -2.51
N LEU A 671 -4.56 1.14 -3.04
CA LEU A 671 -4.69 1.42 -4.47
C LEU A 671 -3.89 0.42 -5.30
N LEU A 672 -2.65 0.11 -4.90
CA LEU A 672 -1.82 -0.89 -5.58
C LEU A 672 -2.48 -2.27 -5.52
N GLU A 673 -2.98 -2.67 -4.35
CA GLU A 673 -3.70 -3.94 -4.18
C GLU A 673 -4.90 -4.04 -5.12
N HIS A 674 -5.72 -2.99 -5.13
CA HIS A 674 -6.88 -2.91 -6.00
C HIS A 674 -6.49 -2.98 -7.50
N TRP A 675 -5.46 -2.24 -7.90
CA TRP A 675 -4.93 -2.28 -9.25
C TRP A 675 -4.45 -3.68 -9.65
N VAL A 676 -3.72 -4.34 -8.79
CA VAL A 676 -3.22 -5.70 -9.02
C VAL A 676 -4.39 -6.68 -9.10
N PHE A 677 -5.37 -6.58 -8.20
CA PHE A 677 -6.54 -7.44 -8.24
C PHE A 677 -7.35 -7.27 -9.52
N ASN A 678 -7.62 -6.04 -9.93
CA ASN A 678 -8.30 -5.75 -11.18
C ASN A 678 -7.56 -6.30 -12.40
N LEU A 679 -6.25 -6.14 -12.43
CA LEU A 679 -5.39 -6.63 -13.49
C LEU A 679 -5.46 -8.16 -13.62
N PHE A 680 -5.50 -8.89 -12.50
CA PHE A 680 -5.44 -10.36 -12.50
C PHE A 680 -6.81 -11.03 -12.59
N TYR A 681 -7.87 -10.39 -12.14
CA TYR A 681 -9.20 -11.01 -12.09
C TYR A 681 -10.26 -10.26 -12.91
N ASN A 682 -10.51 -8.99 -12.60
CA ASN A 682 -11.63 -8.26 -13.19
C ASN A 682 -11.48 -7.99 -14.68
N TRP A 683 -10.34 -7.47 -15.09
CA TRP A 683 -10.10 -7.20 -16.50
C TRP A 683 -10.14 -8.48 -17.36
N PRO A 684 -9.44 -9.56 -16.98
CA PRO A 684 -9.55 -10.83 -17.69
C PRO A 684 -10.97 -11.34 -17.79
N LEU A 685 -11.73 -11.30 -16.69
CA LEU A 685 -13.11 -11.75 -16.64
C LEU A 685 -14.01 -10.89 -17.55
N THR A 686 -13.90 -9.58 -17.46
CA THR A 686 -14.69 -8.64 -18.28
C THR A 686 -14.36 -8.74 -19.75
N ILE A 687 -13.08 -8.80 -20.10
CA ILE A 687 -12.64 -9.00 -21.49
C ILE A 687 -13.22 -10.30 -22.04
N ARG A 688 -13.11 -11.39 -21.29
CA ARG A 688 -13.58 -12.69 -21.73
C ARG A 688 -15.10 -12.73 -21.88
N ARG A 689 -15.88 -12.18 -20.93
CA ARG A 689 -17.35 -12.10 -21.04
C ARG A 689 -17.76 -11.30 -22.27
N ARG A 690 -17.14 -10.15 -22.52
CA ARG A 690 -17.37 -9.37 -23.74
C ARG A 690 -17.04 -10.15 -25.00
N MET A 691 -15.91 -10.83 -25.02
CA MET A 691 -15.48 -11.62 -26.15
C MET A 691 -16.46 -12.79 -26.43
N GLN A 692 -16.96 -13.44 -25.40
CA GLN A 692 -17.94 -14.51 -25.54
C GLN A 692 -19.28 -13.99 -26.08
N ARG A 693 -19.85 -12.96 -25.46
CA ARG A 693 -21.10 -12.34 -25.91
C ARG A 693 -21.02 -11.93 -27.37
N ARG A 694 -19.91 -11.29 -27.74
CA ARG A 694 -19.65 -10.90 -29.13
C ARG A 694 -19.48 -12.11 -30.05
N SER A 695 -18.83 -13.17 -29.60
CA SER A 695 -18.66 -14.42 -30.36
C SER A 695 -19.98 -15.11 -30.62
N GLU A 696 -20.88 -15.15 -29.62
CA GLU A 696 -22.22 -15.71 -29.72
C GLU A 696 -23.05 -14.93 -30.74
N ILE A 697 -23.10 -13.60 -30.66
CA ILE A 697 -23.84 -12.74 -31.58
C ILE A 697 -23.31 -12.90 -33.01
N ARG A 698 -21.97 -13.00 -33.20
CA ARG A 698 -21.36 -13.13 -34.52
C ARG A 698 -21.35 -14.55 -35.09
N ALA A 699 -21.48 -15.58 -34.26
CA ALA A 699 -21.61 -16.97 -34.72
C ALA A 699 -22.87 -17.18 -35.61
N ALA A 700 -23.87 -16.30 -35.43
CA ALA A 700 -25.04 -16.24 -36.28
C ALA A 700 -24.76 -15.67 -37.69
N LEU A 701 -23.61 -14.97 -37.91
CA LEU A 701 -23.22 -14.39 -39.17
C LEU A 701 -22.38 -15.38 -39.99
N ARG A 702 -22.52 -15.38 -41.31
CA ARG A 702 -21.72 -16.26 -42.19
C ARG A 702 -20.23 -15.83 -42.18
N PRO A 703 -19.28 -16.75 -41.96
CA PRO A 703 -17.86 -16.43 -41.87
C PRO A 703 -17.31 -16.07 -43.26
N ARG A 704 -16.46 -15.02 -43.33
CA ARG A 704 -15.79 -14.57 -44.55
C ARG A 704 -14.27 -14.59 -44.30
N TYR A 705 -13.60 -15.64 -44.79
CA TYR A 705 -12.15 -15.82 -44.54
C TYR A 705 -11.27 -15.29 -45.69
N TRP A 706 -11.86 -14.93 -46.84
CA TRP A 706 -11.11 -14.58 -48.04
C TRP A 706 -10.32 -13.25 -47.94
N HIS A 707 -10.63 -12.39 -46.96
CA HIS A 707 -9.89 -11.13 -46.72
C HIS A 707 -8.56 -11.33 -45.97
N ALA A 708 -8.39 -12.43 -45.24
CA ALA A 708 -7.20 -12.66 -44.42
C ALA A 708 -5.88 -12.69 -45.23
N PRO A 709 -5.81 -13.42 -46.41
CA PRO A 709 -4.60 -13.43 -47.21
C PRO A 709 -4.29 -12.07 -47.83
N PHE A 710 -5.31 -11.28 -48.24
CA PHE A 710 -5.10 -9.95 -48.79
C PHE A 710 -4.56 -8.97 -47.75
N CYS A 711 -5.10 -9.01 -46.53
CA CYS A 711 -4.56 -8.20 -45.39
C CYS A 711 -3.13 -8.59 -45.05
N ALA A 712 -2.80 -9.89 -45.09
CA ALA A 712 -1.45 -10.36 -44.82
C ALA A 712 -0.46 -9.91 -45.92
N LEU A 713 -0.86 -9.98 -47.19
CA LEU A 713 -0.06 -9.51 -48.34
C LEU A 713 0.17 -7.99 -48.30
N ALA A 714 -0.90 -7.21 -48.04
CA ALA A 714 -0.80 -5.77 -47.92
C ALA A 714 0.11 -5.37 -46.75
N ALA A 715 -0.03 -5.99 -45.60
CA ALA A 715 0.81 -5.76 -44.43
C ALA A 715 2.28 -6.15 -44.70
N ALA A 716 2.51 -7.28 -45.36
CA ALA A 716 3.85 -7.71 -45.77
C ALA A 716 4.53 -6.74 -46.71
N GLY A 717 3.76 -6.19 -47.67
CA GLY A 717 4.27 -5.16 -48.62
C GLY A 717 4.66 -3.89 -47.91
N VAL A 718 3.77 -3.34 -47.08
CA VAL A 718 4.03 -2.14 -46.30
C VAL A 718 5.21 -2.35 -45.33
N PHE A 719 5.27 -3.49 -44.72
CA PHE A 719 6.33 -3.83 -43.78
C PHE A 719 7.68 -4.03 -44.49
N GLY A 720 7.72 -4.77 -45.56
CA GLY A 720 8.95 -4.94 -46.37
C GLY A 720 9.52 -3.61 -46.83
N LEU A 721 8.66 -2.67 -47.24
CA LEU A 721 9.05 -1.31 -47.62
C LEU A 721 9.59 -0.52 -46.42
N THR A 722 8.89 -0.57 -45.28
CA THR A 722 9.32 0.11 -44.02
C THR A 722 10.63 -0.47 -43.50
N ASP A 723 10.80 -1.75 -43.53
CA ASP A 723 12.00 -2.45 -43.09
C ASP A 723 13.21 -2.13 -43.94
N TYR A 724 13.04 -2.16 -45.24
CA TYR A 724 14.06 -1.71 -46.21
C TYR A 724 14.46 -0.25 -45.96
N THR A 725 13.50 0.64 -45.82
CA THR A 725 13.74 2.07 -45.60
C THR A 725 14.41 2.32 -44.25
N PHE A 726 13.99 1.61 -43.21
CA PHE A 726 14.51 1.79 -41.88
C PHE A 726 15.93 1.25 -41.70
N PHE A 727 16.24 0.10 -42.25
CA PHE A 727 17.54 -0.53 -42.08
C PHE A 727 18.60 -0.08 -43.12
N HIS A 728 18.21 0.20 -44.34
CA HIS A 728 19.16 0.64 -45.36
C HIS A 728 19.34 2.14 -45.45
N LYS A 729 18.29 2.95 -45.17
CA LYS A 729 18.38 4.41 -45.28
C LYS A 729 18.41 5.16 -43.95
N ALA A 730 18.25 4.48 -42.80
CA ALA A 730 18.30 5.14 -41.49
C ALA A 730 19.70 5.74 -41.15
N SER A 731 20.76 5.25 -41.77
CA SER A 731 22.11 5.80 -41.65
C SER A 731 22.24 7.13 -42.44
N GLU A 732 21.48 7.29 -43.49
CA GLU A 732 21.51 8.48 -44.38
C GLU A 732 20.49 9.56 -43.93
N LEU A 733 19.39 9.16 -43.28
CA LEU A 733 18.29 10.04 -42.85
C LEU A 733 17.94 9.82 -41.37
N PRO A 734 18.58 10.55 -40.44
CA PRO A 734 18.31 10.41 -38.97
C PRO A 734 16.84 10.60 -38.62
N ALA A 735 16.09 11.42 -39.35
CA ALA A 735 14.66 11.66 -39.15
C ALA A 735 13.79 10.37 -39.28
N LEU A 736 14.25 9.37 -40.04
CA LEU A 736 13.53 8.11 -40.20
C LEU A 736 13.54 7.27 -38.91
N ARG A 737 14.47 7.49 -37.98
CA ARG A 737 14.48 6.83 -36.66
C ARG A 737 13.28 7.18 -35.83
N GLU A 738 12.65 8.32 -36.06
CA GLU A 738 11.44 8.72 -35.34
C GLU A 738 10.20 7.95 -35.79
N PHE A 739 10.25 7.25 -36.91
CA PHE A 739 9.13 6.46 -37.43
C PHE A 739 9.09 5.00 -36.96
N TRP A 740 9.83 4.66 -35.87
CA TRP A 740 9.81 3.31 -35.28
C TRP A 740 8.40 2.81 -34.94
N TRP A 741 7.48 3.72 -34.63
CA TRP A 741 6.08 3.40 -34.35
C TRP A 741 5.36 2.73 -35.54
N LEU A 742 5.78 2.95 -36.78
CA LEU A 742 5.22 2.25 -37.93
C LEU A 742 5.51 0.75 -37.88
N VAL A 743 6.67 0.36 -37.38
CA VAL A 743 7.06 -1.05 -37.23
C VAL A 743 6.15 -1.79 -36.24
N VAL A 744 5.65 -1.07 -35.24
CA VAL A 744 4.71 -1.61 -34.25
C VAL A 744 3.27 -1.54 -34.75
N SER A 745 2.91 -0.47 -35.46
CA SER A 745 1.51 -0.26 -35.87
C SER A 745 1.07 -1.18 -37.03
N VAL A 746 1.96 -1.52 -37.95
CA VAL A 746 1.62 -2.37 -39.10
C VAL A 746 1.10 -3.75 -38.71
N PRO A 747 1.76 -4.54 -37.86
CA PRO A 747 1.23 -5.83 -37.44
C PRO A 747 -0.02 -5.70 -36.56
N LEU A 748 -0.13 -4.65 -35.75
CA LEU A 748 -1.36 -4.37 -34.98
C LEU A 748 -2.55 -4.13 -35.91
N LEU A 749 -2.37 -3.31 -36.95
CA LEU A 749 -3.39 -3.05 -37.96
C LEU A 749 -3.71 -4.29 -38.79
N CYS A 750 -2.71 -5.11 -39.12
CA CYS A 750 -2.92 -6.39 -39.80
C CYS A 750 -3.84 -7.30 -38.98
N GLY A 751 -3.55 -7.50 -37.70
CA GLY A 751 -4.40 -8.30 -36.82
C GLY A 751 -5.82 -7.73 -36.70
N ALA A 752 -5.96 -6.42 -36.58
CA ALA A 752 -7.24 -5.75 -36.53
C ALA A 752 -8.07 -5.93 -37.81
N LEU A 753 -7.45 -5.71 -38.98
CA LEU A 753 -8.11 -5.86 -40.29
C LEU A 753 -8.52 -7.29 -40.58
N VAL A 754 -7.68 -8.28 -40.24
CA VAL A 754 -8.03 -9.70 -40.36
C VAL A 754 -9.23 -10.04 -39.48
N THR A 755 -9.28 -9.52 -38.26
CA THR A 755 -10.41 -9.75 -37.35
C THR A 755 -11.70 -9.12 -37.91
N LEU A 756 -11.62 -7.92 -38.48
CA LEU A 756 -12.72 -7.25 -39.14
C LEU A 756 -13.19 -8.02 -40.38
N GLY A 757 -12.25 -8.54 -41.17
CA GLY A 757 -12.54 -9.32 -42.40
C GLY A 757 -13.12 -10.70 -42.14
N CYS A 758 -12.82 -11.32 -40.99
CA CYS A 758 -13.34 -12.64 -40.63
C CYS A 758 -14.74 -12.58 -39.95
N GLY A 759 -15.59 -11.66 -40.33
CA GLY A 759 -16.92 -11.51 -39.72
C GLY A 759 -17.69 -12.85 -39.62
N GLY A 760 -18.34 -13.08 -38.52
CA GLY A 760 -19.14 -14.29 -38.26
C GLY A 760 -18.36 -15.53 -37.81
N ALA A 761 -17.03 -15.49 -37.73
CA ALA A 761 -16.24 -16.59 -37.20
C ALA A 761 -16.17 -16.55 -35.65
N ALA A 762 -16.08 -17.73 -35.06
CA ALA A 762 -15.82 -17.83 -33.60
C ALA A 762 -14.52 -17.10 -33.21
N LEU A 763 -14.48 -16.48 -32.03
CA LEU A 763 -13.33 -15.70 -31.55
C LEU A 763 -11.98 -16.44 -31.67
N SER A 764 -11.94 -17.71 -31.29
CA SER A 764 -10.73 -18.53 -31.38
C SER A 764 -10.21 -18.63 -32.82
N ARG A 765 -11.11 -18.75 -33.81
CA ARG A 765 -10.74 -18.81 -35.23
C ARG A 765 -10.23 -17.45 -35.74
N ARG A 766 -10.82 -16.34 -35.28
CA ARG A 766 -10.37 -14.99 -35.68
C ARG A 766 -9.03 -14.65 -35.07
N VAL A 767 -8.80 -14.97 -33.82
CA VAL A 767 -7.50 -14.80 -33.16
C VAL A 767 -6.43 -15.69 -33.80
N SER A 768 -6.80 -16.94 -34.14
CA SER A 768 -5.92 -17.84 -34.87
C SER A 768 -5.61 -17.32 -36.28
N ALA A 769 -6.60 -16.76 -36.98
CA ALA A 769 -6.39 -16.14 -38.28
C ALA A 769 -5.47 -14.91 -38.20
N GLY A 770 -5.65 -14.08 -37.16
CA GLY A 770 -4.73 -12.97 -36.82
C GLY A 770 -3.29 -13.44 -36.55
N ALA A 771 -3.12 -14.53 -35.81
CA ALA A 771 -1.82 -15.13 -35.53
C ALA A 771 -1.16 -15.67 -36.82
N VAL A 772 -1.93 -16.41 -37.64
CA VAL A 772 -1.47 -16.94 -38.94
C VAL A 772 -1.08 -15.81 -39.87
N ALA A 773 -1.90 -14.76 -39.95
CA ALA A 773 -1.59 -13.57 -40.74
C ALA A 773 -0.30 -12.88 -40.26
N GLY A 774 -0.09 -12.79 -38.95
CA GLY A 774 1.15 -12.26 -38.37
C GLY A 774 2.39 -13.08 -38.76
N VAL A 775 2.30 -14.41 -38.66
CA VAL A 775 3.38 -15.33 -39.09
C VAL A 775 3.65 -15.20 -40.58
N LEU A 776 2.62 -15.21 -41.42
CA LEU A 776 2.74 -15.06 -42.85
C LEU A 776 3.36 -13.70 -43.22
N THR A 777 2.93 -12.63 -42.59
CA THR A 777 3.51 -11.29 -42.77
C THR A 777 4.99 -11.27 -42.41
N ALA A 778 5.37 -11.89 -41.31
CA ALA A 778 6.77 -11.98 -40.89
C ALA A 778 7.62 -12.80 -41.87
N LEU A 779 7.10 -13.93 -42.36
CA LEU A 779 7.78 -14.77 -43.32
C LEU A 779 7.94 -14.07 -44.68
N LEU A 780 6.88 -13.43 -45.19
CA LEU A 780 6.92 -12.67 -46.44
C LEU A 780 7.85 -11.46 -46.35
N ALA A 781 7.80 -10.73 -45.24
CA ALA A 781 8.72 -9.60 -45.00
C ALA A 781 10.18 -10.05 -44.92
N THR A 782 10.43 -11.21 -44.26
CA THR A 782 11.77 -11.81 -44.22
C THR A 782 12.24 -12.26 -45.61
N ALA A 783 11.38 -12.91 -46.37
CA ALA A 783 11.68 -13.34 -47.72
C ALA A 783 11.97 -12.13 -48.66
N ALA A 784 11.17 -11.07 -48.53
CA ALA A 784 11.41 -9.81 -49.26
C ALA A 784 12.75 -9.17 -48.88
N SER A 785 13.08 -9.15 -47.57
CA SER A 785 14.38 -8.62 -47.11
C SER A 785 15.56 -9.44 -47.59
N VAL A 786 15.43 -10.78 -47.62
CA VAL A 786 16.45 -11.67 -48.18
C VAL A 786 16.59 -11.47 -49.68
N ALA A 787 15.49 -11.35 -50.42
CA ALA A 787 15.53 -11.07 -51.88
C ALA A 787 16.22 -9.74 -52.20
N ILE A 788 15.93 -8.69 -51.41
CA ILE A 788 16.58 -7.37 -51.57
C ILE A 788 18.08 -7.47 -51.28
N LEU A 789 18.49 -8.23 -50.25
CA LEU A 789 19.91 -8.46 -49.94
C LEU A 789 20.63 -9.21 -51.03
N LEU A 790 19.99 -10.22 -51.62
CA LEU A 790 20.58 -10.99 -52.73
C LEU A 790 20.77 -10.11 -53.98
N VAL A 791 19.87 -9.15 -54.20
CA VAL A 791 19.96 -8.19 -55.31
C VAL A 791 20.99 -7.09 -55.03
N SER A 792 21.19 -6.71 -53.78
CA SER A 792 22.11 -5.65 -53.35
C SER A 792 23.53 -6.06 -53.07
N GLU A 793 23.89 -7.35 -53.32
CA GLU A 793 25.21 -7.94 -53.10
C GLU A 793 25.76 -7.76 -51.65
N SER A 794 24.93 -7.46 -50.67
CA SER A 794 25.36 -7.26 -49.29
C SER A 794 25.22 -8.54 -48.47
N THR A 795 26.31 -8.92 -47.81
CA THR A 795 26.42 -10.17 -47.00
C THR A 795 26.14 -9.99 -45.52
N ASP A 796 25.22 -9.08 -45.14
CA ASP A 796 24.96 -8.82 -43.70
C ASP A 796 24.01 -9.89 -43.10
N PHE A 797 24.60 -10.95 -42.54
CA PHE A 797 23.87 -12.04 -41.86
C PHE A 797 23.04 -11.61 -40.63
N LYS A 798 23.17 -10.38 -40.16
CA LYS A 798 22.36 -9.86 -39.01
C LYS A 798 20.87 -9.89 -39.28
N ILE A 799 20.46 -9.84 -40.53
CA ILE A 799 19.05 -9.87 -40.92
C ILE A 799 18.41 -11.24 -40.68
N LEU A 800 19.19 -12.32 -40.83
CA LEU A 800 18.68 -13.67 -40.57
C LEU A 800 18.42 -13.92 -39.08
N THR A 801 19.28 -13.38 -38.21
CA THR A 801 19.08 -13.46 -36.75
C THR A 801 17.89 -12.61 -36.29
N LEU A 802 17.61 -11.50 -36.98
CA LEU A 802 16.43 -10.68 -36.73
C LEU A 802 15.13 -11.33 -37.21
N ALA A 803 15.18 -12.24 -38.17
CA ALA A 803 13.99 -12.89 -38.76
C ALA A 803 13.15 -13.67 -37.71
N VAL A 804 13.80 -14.38 -36.81
CA VAL A 804 13.13 -15.15 -35.75
C VAL A 804 12.46 -14.18 -34.76
N TRP A 805 13.14 -13.11 -34.39
CA TRP A 805 12.58 -12.09 -33.51
C TRP A 805 11.40 -11.34 -34.14
N ARG A 806 11.50 -11.06 -35.43
CA ARG A 806 10.43 -10.46 -36.22
C ARG A 806 9.18 -11.35 -36.24
N ALA A 807 9.35 -12.62 -36.60
CA ALA A 807 8.24 -13.56 -36.64
C ALA A 807 7.51 -13.62 -35.28
N PHE A 808 8.27 -13.64 -34.20
CA PHE A 808 7.73 -13.68 -32.84
C PHE A 808 6.99 -12.39 -32.48
N ILE A 809 7.64 -11.23 -32.65
CA ILE A 809 7.05 -9.91 -32.31
C ILE A 809 5.82 -9.64 -33.19
N PHE A 810 5.90 -9.94 -34.48
CA PHE A 810 4.78 -9.74 -35.41
C PHE A 810 3.57 -10.58 -35.10
N THR A 811 3.78 -11.83 -34.75
CA THR A 811 2.70 -12.72 -34.35
C THR A 811 2.00 -12.18 -33.11
N ILE A 812 2.77 -11.76 -32.12
CA ILE A 812 2.22 -11.19 -30.88
C ILE A 812 1.45 -9.89 -31.15
N LEU A 813 2.05 -8.96 -31.89
CA LEU A 813 1.40 -7.68 -32.17
C LEU A 813 0.14 -7.86 -33.03
N SER A 814 0.13 -8.81 -34.00
CA SER A 814 -1.07 -9.14 -34.76
C SER A 814 -2.17 -9.75 -33.90
N VAL A 815 -1.84 -10.61 -32.96
CA VAL A 815 -2.80 -11.13 -31.98
C VAL A 815 -3.33 -10.01 -31.08
N VAL A 816 -2.47 -9.12 -30.60
CA VAL A 816 -2.88 -7.95 -29.81
C VAL A 816 -3.80 -7.05 -30.64
N GLY A 817 -3.46 -6.78 -31.91
CA GLY A 817 -4.31 -6.01 -32.83
C GLY A 817 -5.68 -6.65 -33.04
N ALA A 818 -5.73 -7.97 -33.16
CA ALA A 818 -6.98 -8.73 -33.28
C ALA A 818 -7.85 -8.60 -32.02
N ILE A 819 -7.23 -8.67 -30.85
CA ILE A 819 -7.91 -8.51 -29.55
C ILE A 819 -8.40 -7.06 -29.38
N LEU A 820 -7.58 -6.07 -29.71
CA LEU A 820 -7.97 -4.65 -29.61
C LEU A 820 -9.13 -4.33 -30.56
N ALA A 821 -9.09 -4.83 -31.80
CA ALA A 821 -10.21 -4.68 -32.74
C ALA A 821 -11.50 -5.29 -32.19
N GLU A 822 -11.42 -6.45 -31.54
CA GLU A 822 -12.57 -7.08 -30.91
C GLU A 822 -13.13 -6.25 -29.75
N LEU A 823 -12.30 -5.62 -28.98
CA LEU A 823 -12.69 -4.78 -27.84
C LEU A 823 -13.29 -3.42 -28.28
N THR A 824 -12.82 -2.87 -29.38
CA THR A 824 -13.19 -1.51 -29.84
C THR A 824 -14.42 -1.51 -30.79
N LEU A 825 -14.74 -2.62 -31.39
CA LEU A 825 -15.91 -2.70 -32.26
C LEU A 825 -17.20 -2.45 -31.49
N PRO A 826 -18.13 -1.64 -32.03
CA PRO A 826 -19.45 -1.46 -31.45
C PRO A 826 -20.18 -2.81 -31.35
N GLU A 827 -20.99 -2.98 -30.33
CA GLU A 827 -21.84 -4.16 -30.19
C GLU A 827 -22.80 -4.19 -31.39
N PRO A 828 -22.93 -5.34 -32.10
CA PRO A 828 -23.90 -5.46 -33.14
C PRO A 828 -25.27 -5.21 -32.51
N LYS A 829 -26.07 -4.31 -33.10
CA LYS A 829 -27.46 -4.13 -32.70
C LYS A 829 -28.18 -5.43 -32.99
N GLU A 830 -28.91 -5.94 -32.00
CA GLU A 830 -29.87 -7.01 -32.25
C GLU A 830 -30.89 -6.50 -33.28
N SER A 831 -30.88 -7.06 -34.44
CA SER A 831 -31.85 -6.78 -35.52
C SER A 831 -33.13 -7.55 -35.29
#